data_3ff180b7495188b4abbaab2c981a6817
#
_entry.id   3ff180b7495188b4abbaab2c981a6817
#
_cell.length_a   1.000
_cell.length_b   1.000
_cell.length_c   1.000
_cell.angle_alpha   90.00
_cell.angle_beta   90.00
_cell.angle_gamma   90.00
#
_symmetry.space_group_name_H-M   'P 1'
#
loop_
_entity.id
_entity.type
_entity.pdbx_description
1 polymer ?
#
loop_
_entity_poly.entity_id
_entity_poly.type
_entity_poly.pdbx_seq_one_letter_code
_entity_poly.pdbx_strand_id
1 'polypeptide(L)'
;MKLKRLLTAALSAVMALSVCALPAMAAGEKNYTFDQNRTMGSLTIKKYEKAEGATGNGDPLNGVEFTIYKLANIEQTVDADGKVALTYKSLTNKVTDEDFNDATVDTNGRLDSNDLYNKISGKLDATDLNALKPEKQTTGEGSNANGTVVFNNLELGVYMVAETKAPDQILTKSANFIVSIPMVDKDTDGEYVWNYDVTAEPKNVPTYGGVSLQKVGVTVGNTVETGLAGVLFRLEKNNGDAWQPVDASKFTFDTNAGGASTDLAKPLSDGFIVTGTNGMISIKSGMTKGTYRFVEIEAVDGYIANTAKDANQFEVDADANGELYAHKIGSAADKLNLIKVKNERPAFDKAVTKRDGTGNGANNSVDYAVGDQIPYTLTVKVPDTIANVKTFKVTDTVTPTQLQHLVNTVEVKLADGTVVDSKYYDIEDVKATGVMTIDFKSNKTGKVKLGDDFKGKTIVITYKAELLGTADKTDAGNLNKAELKYSNKTDIDMTEGTEGNPYTIHDEAVVYTFKTSIKKTDEREMPLPDVEFDLYKKYVAADGAITTSNKVIFQKVECDVIDASAAYKLGLNNTAGDTDQWIKIKSIKTGPDGTAEVDGLPNGNYKLVETKTEDGYNLLKSPVDADLTIAYADAWATNDYYDEYGVLIKHKKDTSKKAFDTTTAYKPIQIVNRKGFNLPVTGGFGTLLFSGIGVLLVLAGVCVLFSLKKKNKRA
;
A
#
# COMPACT_ATOMS: atom_id res chain seq x y z
N MET A 1 -7.45 4.45 30.88
CA MET A 1 -8.23 4.50 29.63
C MET A 1 -9.02 5.81 29.48
N LYS A 2 -8.49 6.96 29.90
CA LYS A 2 -9.15 8.29 29.77
C LYS A 2 -8.19 9.44 29.40
N LEU A 3 -6.95 9.13 29.00
CA LEU A 3 -5.95 10.15 28.62
C LEU A 3 -5.69 10.25 27.10
N LYS A 4 -6.27 9.36 26.28
CA LYS A 4 -6.06 9.31 24.82
C LYS A 4 -7.00 10.22 24.01
N ARG A 5 -7.86 11.03 24.63
CA ARG A 5 -8.79 11.89 23.91
C ARG A 5 -8.50 13.40 24.00
N LEU A 6 -7.41 13.79 24.64
CA LEU A 6 -7.07 15.21 24.81
C LEU A 6 -5.94 15.72 23.91
N LEU A 7 -5.23 14.84 23.18
CA LEU A 7 -4.15 15.28 22.28
C LEU A 7 -4.58 15.61 20.85
N THR A 8 -5.81 15.28 20.46
CA THR A 8 -6.33 15.61 19.11
C THR A 8 -7.07 16.95 19.04
N ALA A 9 -7.26 17.61 20.17
CA ALA A 9 -7.99 18.88 20.22
C ALA A 9 -7.10 20.14 20.33
N ALA A 10 -5.78 19.99 20.47
CA ALA A 10 -4.87 21.13 20.66
C ALA A 10 -4.18 21.62 19.37
N LEU A 11 -4.38 20.94 18.23
CA LEU A 11 -3.77 21.36 16.96
C LEU A 11 -4.64 22.27 16.10
N SER A 12 -5.86 22.59 16.54
CA SER A 12 -6.79 23.43 15.78
C SER A 12 -6.87 24.89 16.25
N ALA A 13 -6.00 25.34 17.14
CA ALA A 13 -6.19 26.61 17.81
C ALA A 13 -5.27 27.77 17.38
N VAL A 14 -4.52 27.70 16.29
CA VAL A 14 -3.79 28.87 15.76
C VAL A 14 -3.91 28.93 14.24
N MET A 15 -5.10 28.87 13.71
CA MET A 15 -5.46 29.53 12.48
C MET A 15 -6.58 30.52 12.74
N ALA A 16 -6.25 31.60 13.42
CA ALA A 16 -7.00 32.82 13.17
C ALA A 16 -6.52 33.27 11.77
N LEU A 17 -7.14 32.73 10.71
CA LEU A 17 -7.33 33.50 9.50
C LEU A 17 -8.06 34.75 9.93
N SER A 18 -7.32 35.78 10.37
CA SER A 18 -7.87 37.10 10.39
C SER A 18 -8.15 37.42 8.93
N VAL A 19 -9.37 37.18 8.51
CA VAL A 19 -9.90 37.84 7.30
C VAL A 19 -9.68 39.29 7.54
N CYS A 20 -8.63 39.83 6.95
CA CYS A 20 -8.19 41.17 7.19
C CYS A 20 -9.08 42.15 6.48
N ALA A 21 -9.22 43.28 7.12
CA ALA A 21 -9.72 44.51 6.51
C ALA A 21 -9.06 44.68 5.13
N LEU A 22 -9.87 44.71 4.11
CA LEU A 22 -9.50 44.96 2.74
C LEU A 22 -8.57 46.18 2.66
N PRO A 23 -7.42 46.13 1.95
CA PRO A 23 -6.89 47.37 1.41
C PRO A 23 -8.00 47.97 0.53
N ALA A 24 -8.18 49.29 0.64
CA ALA A 24 -9.17 50.02 -0.14
C ALA A 24 -9.07 49.57 -1.60
N MET A 25 -10.02 48.80 -2.06
CA MET A 25 -10.14 48.41 -3.46
C MET A 25 -10.33 49.71 -4.24
N ALA A 26 -9.49 49.95 -5.25
CA ALA A 26 -9.86 50.90 -6.30
C ALA A 26 -11.25 50.51 -6.77
N ALA A 27 -12.17 51.49 -6.83
CA ALA A 27 -13.59 51.29 -7.06
C ALA A 27 -13.84 50.48 -8.35
N GLY A 28 -13.84 49.16 -8.20
CA GLY A 28 -14.27 48.18 -9.20
C GLY A 28 -15.66 47.69 -8.81
N GLU A 29 -16.48 47.33 -9.77
CA GLU A 29 -17.81 46.80 -9.55
C GLU A 29 -17.81 45.65 -8.55
N LYS A 30 -18.69 45.71 -7.54
CA LYS A 30 -18.85 44.64 -6.55
C LYS A 30 -19.52 43.45 -7.21
N ASN A 31 -18.84 42.29 -7.19
CA ASN A 31 -19.32 41.04 -7.81
C ASN A 31 -20.23 40.26 -6.83
N TYR A 32 -21.49 40.69 -6.67
CA TYR A 32 -22.45 39.92 -5.86
C TYR A 32 -22.88 38.60 -6.52
N THR A 33 -22.68 38.47 -7.82
CA THR A 33 -22.96 37.25 -8.57
C THR A 33 -21.63 36.67 -9.11
N PHE A 34 -21.59 35.36 -9.29
CA PHE A 34 -20.44 34.69 -9.93
C PHE A 34 -20.29 35.19 -11.36
N ASP A 35 -19.13 35.74 -11.69
CA ASP A 35 -18.83 36.23 -13.05
C ASP A 35 -18.47 35.06 -13.96
N GLN A 36 -19.41 34.67 -14.82
CA GLN A 36 -19.25 33.54 -15.77
C GLN A 36 -18.21 33.80 -16.84
N ASN A 37 -17.79 35.03 -17.07
CA ASN A 37 -16.79 35.40 -18.09
C ASN A 37 -15.37 35.44 -17.54
N ARG A 38 -15.22 35.45 -16.20
CA ARG A 38 -13.92 35.51 -15.55
C ARG A 38 -13.38 34.10 -15.30
N THR A 39 -12.31 33.74 -16.00
CA THR A 39 -11.70 32.40 -15.95
C THR A 39 -10.44 32.30 -15.10
N MET A 40 -9.96 33.46 -14.65
CA MET A 40 -8.70 33.59 -13.91
C MET A 40 -8.87 34.50 -12.69
N GLY A 41 -8.00 34.26 -11.70
CA GLY A 41 -7.86 35.13 -10.54
C GLY A 41 -6.42 35.17 -10.04
N SER A 42 -6.23 35.63 -8.81
CA SER A 42 -4.91 35.69 -8.17
C SER A 42 -4.97 35.30 -6.70
N LEU A 43 -3.83 34.86 -6.16
CA LEU A 43 -3.63 34.63 -4.73
C LEU A 43 -2.45 35.47 -4.26
N THR A 44 -2.71 36.41 -3.37
CA THR A 44 -1.71 37.17 -2.63
C THR A 44 -1.53 36.57 -1.25
N ILE A 45 -0.31 36.21 -0.88
CA ILE A 45 0.00 35.76 0.47
C ILE A 45 0.90 36.82 1.13
N LYS A 46 0.41 37.40 2.21
CA LYS A 46 1.16 38.32 3.06
C LYS A 46 1.61 37.57 4.30
N LYS A 47 2.87 37.29 4.38
CA LYS A 47 3.47 36.53 5.45
C LYS A 47 4.03 37.44 6.53
N TYR A 48 3.66 37.13 7.78
CA TYR A 48 4.12 37.88 8.94
C TYR A 48 4.81 36.98 9.95
N GLU A 49 5.80 37.53 10.65
CA GLU A 49 6.25 36.97 11.93
C GLU A 49 5.54 37.71 13.05
N LYS A 50 5.01 36.95 13.99
CA LYS A 50 4.23 37.49 15.10
C LYS A 50 4.55 36.74 16.38
N ALA A 51 5.07 37.45 17.38
CA ALA A 51 5.29 36.86 18.69
C ALA A 51 3.96 36.36 19.30
N GLU A 52 4.01 35.25 20.04
CA GLU A 52 2.82 34.71 20.71
C GLU A 52 2.20 35.73 21.65
N GLY A 53 0.88 35.92 21.58
CA GLY A 53 0.16 36.91 22.38
C GLY A 53 0.25 38.37 21.91
N ALA A 54 1.07 38.69 20.90
CA ALA A 54 1.14 40.05 20.37
C ALA A 54 -0.15 40.46 19.66
N THR A 55 -0.47 41.77 19.68
CA THR A 55 -1.61 42.34 18.94
C THR A 55 -1.19 42.73 17.52
N GLY A 56 -2.14 42.82 16.58
CA GLY A 56 -1.89 43.18 15.19
C GLY A 56 -1.35 42.03 14.33
N ASN A 57 -0.78 42.35 13.14
CA ASN A 57 -0.33 41.33 12.18
C ASN A 57 1.12 40.87 12.40
N GLY A 58 1.94 41.63 13.10
CA GLY A 58 3.38 41.42 13.23
C GLY A 58 4.18 42.04 12.08
N ASP A 59 5.47 41.71 12.00
CA ASP A 59 6.37 42.25 10.97
C ASP A 59 6.34 41.38 9.71
N PRO A 60 6.46 41.96 8.50
CA PRO A 60 6.54 41.20 7.26
C PRO A 60 7.77 40.24 7.27
N LEU A 61 7.53 39.00 6.89
CA LEU A 61 8.55 37.94 6.92
C LEU A 61 9.00 37.55 5.50
N ASN A 62 10.26 37.81 5.19
CA ASN A 62 10.91 37.46 3.93
C ASN A 62 11.55 36.07 3.97
N GLY A 63 11.84 35.49 2.78
CA GLY A 63 12.53 34.21 2.66
C GLY A 63 11.64 32.99 2.90
N VAL A 64 10.32 33.19 2.93
CA VAL A 64 9.35 32.09 3.04
C VAL A 64 8.92 31.63 1.66
N GLU A 65 9.17 30.36 1.33
CA GLU A 65 8.69 29.74 0.08
C GLU A 65 7.30 29.18 0.30
N PHE A 66 6.35 29.63 -0.50
CA PHE A 66 5.03 29.03 -0.62
C PHE A 66 4.93 28.22 -1.91
N THR A 67 4.32 27.06 -1.78
CA THR A 67 3.98 26.18 -2.90
C THR A 67 2.47 26.04 -2.94
N ILE A 68 1.87 26.25 -4.12
CA ILE A 68 0.43 26.06 -4.33
C ILE A 68 0.20 24.83 -5.22
N TYR A 69 -0.82 24.06 -4.88
CA TYR A 69 -1.22 22.84 -5.58
C TYR A 69 -2.67 22.96 -5.98
N LYS A 70 -2.98 22.98 -7.28
CA LYS A 70 -4.36 22.97 -7.75
C LYS A 70 -4.94 21.57 -7.55
N LEU A 71 -5.91 21.44 -6.65
CA LEU A 71 -6.52 20.16 -6.27
C LEU A 71 -7.75 19.82 -7.08
N ALA A 72 -8.52 20.84 -7.46
CA ALA A 72 -9.77 20.66 -8.22
C ALA A 72 -10.03 21.83 -9.15
N ASN A 73 -10.68 21.56 -10.26
CA ASN A 73 -11.30 22.56 -11.11
C ASN A 73 -12.67 22.94 -10.55
N ILE A 74 -13.10 24.18 -10.81
CA ILE A 74 -14.49 24.62 -10.58
C ILE A 74 -15.21 24.52 -11.92
N GLU A 75 -16.29 23.74 -11.95
CA GLU A 75 -17.23 23.66 -13.06
C GLU A 75 -18.52 24.39 -12.67
N GLN A 76 -19.04 25.17 -13.57
CA GLN A 76 -20.31 25.86 -13.36
C GLN A 76 -21.39 25.24 -14.23
N THR A 77 -22.56 25.10 -13.66
CA THR A 77 -23.79 24.78 -14.39
C THR A 77 -24.81 25.89 -14.14
N VAL A 78 -25.53 26.29 -15.18
CA VAL A 78 -26.61 27.29 -15.08
C VAL A 78 -27.90 26.55 -15.34
N ASP A 79 -28.84 26.63 -14.38
CA ASP A 79 -30.15 26.02 -14.57
C ASP A 79 -31.06 26.87 -15.48
N ALA A 80 -32.26 26.38 -15.76
CA ALA A 80 -33.22 27.03 -16.64
C ALA A 80 -33.69 28.41 -16.08
N ASP A 81 -33.53 28.62 -14.80
CA ASP A 81 -33.91 29.87 -14.11
C ASP A 81 -32.73 30.85 -13.98
N GLY A 82 -31.58 30.49 -14.59
CA GLY A 82 -30.38 31.32 -14.56
C GLY A 82 -29.57 31.21 -13.25
N LYS A 83 -29.88 30.27 -12.37
CA LYS A 83 -29.14 30.03 -11.14
C LYS A 83 -27.86 29.27 -11.41
N VAL A 84 -26.77 29.81 -10.94
CA VAL A 84 -25.44 29.18 -11.06
C VAL A 84 -25.23 28.19 -9.91
N ALA A 85 -24.93 26.95 -10.24
CA ALA A 85 -24.41 25.95 -9.32
C ALA A 85 -22.95 25.66 -9.66
N LEU A 86 -22.10 25.61 -8.63
CA LEU A 86 -20.68 25.27 -8.76
C LEU A 86 -20.47 23.85 -8.28
N THR A 87 -19.72 23.08 -9.05
CA THR A 87 -19.26 21.76 -8.69
C THR A 87 -17.72 21.71 -8.80
N TYR A 88 -17.13 20.87 -8.01
CA TYR A 88 -15.68 20.71 -7.97
C TYR A 88 -15.29 19.40 -8.62
N LYS A 89 -14.32 19.45 -9.54
CA LYS A 89 -13.75 18.29 -10.24
C LYS A 89 -12.32 18.06 -9.80
N SER A 90 -12.09 16.98 -9.10
CA SER A 90 -10.76 16.62 -8.61
C SER A 90 -9.75 16.45 -9.74
N LEU A 91 -8.54 16.91 -9.50
CA LEU A 91 -7.38 16.68 -10.37
C LEU A 91 -6.49 15.53 -9.88
N THR A 92 -6.92 14.81 -8.86
CA THR A 92 -6.19 13.67 -8.29
C THR A 92 -7.05 12.41 -8.29
N ASN A 93 -6.40 11.25 -8.30
CA ASN A 93 -7.10 9.97 -8.22
C ASN A 93 -7.42 9.53 -6.78
N LYS A 94 -6.91 10.26 -5.78
CA LYS A 94 -7.04 9.91 -4.35
C LYS A 94 -8.03 10.77 -3.59
N VAL A 95 -8.27 11.97 -4.09
CA VAL A 95 -9.34 12.84 -3.60
C VAL A 95 -10.42 12.83 -4.66
N THR A 96 -11.64 12.49 -4.30
CA THR A 96 -12.76 12.37 -5.25
C THR A 96 -13.51 13.69 -5.40
N ASP A 97 -14.33 13.81 -6.44
CA ASP A 97 -15.24 14.95 -6.60
C ASP A 97 -16.15 15.11 -5.39
N GLU A 98 -16.60 13.99 -4.80
CA GLU A 98 -17.46 13.96 -3.61
C GLU A 98 -16.74 14.53 -2.37
N ASP A 99 -15.43 14.33 -2.25
CA ASP A 99 -14.69 14.92 -1.12
C ASP A 99 -14.78 16.44 -1.08
N PHE A 100 -14.87 17.08 -2.24
CA PHE A 100 -15.05 18.52 -2.36
C PHE A 100 -16.51 18.94 -2.26
N ASN A 101 -17.41 18.19 -2.91
CA ASN A 101 -18.83 18.57 -3.00
C ASN A 101 -19.63 18.22 -1.72
N ASP A 102 -19.15 17.23 -0.94
CA ASP A 102 -19.74 16.83 0.36
C ASP A 102 -18.99 17.42 1.56
N ALA A 103 -18.13 18.40 1.35
CA ALA A 103 -17.47 19.08 2.45
C ALA A 103 -18.48 19.84 3.32
N THR A 104 -18.21 19.88 4.63
CA THR A 104 -19.04 20.61 5.58
C THR A 104 -19.14 22.08 5.17
N VAL A 105 -20.33 22.64 5.27
CA VAL A 105 -20.54 24.05 5.06
C VAL A 105 -20.70 24.77 6.40
N ASP A 106 -20.25 26.01 6.47
CA ASP A 106 -20.46 26.87 7.64
C ASP A 106 -21.93 27.26 7.79
N THR A 107 -22.26 27.99 8.85
CA THR A 107 -23.63 28.46 9.12
C THR A 107 -24.20 29.34 8.02
N ASN A 108 -23.40 29.80 7.07
CA ASN A 108 -23.78 30.63 5.93
C ASN A 108 -23.80 29.87 4.61
N GLY A 109 -23.62 28.53 4.65
CA GLY A 109 -23.61 27.68 3.46
C GLY A 109 -22.30 27.71 2.65
N ARG A 110 -21.20 28.19 3.22
CA ARG A 110 -19.89 28.24 2.56
C ARG A 110 -19.06 27.01 2.94
N LEU A 111 -18.27 26.50 2.00
CA LEU A 111 -17.34 25.41 2.27
C LEU A 111 -16.36 25.78 3.40
N ASP A 112 -16.29 24.95 4.42
CA ASP A 112 -15.29 25.08 5.48
C ASP A 112 -13.94 24.59 4.99
N SER A 113 -13.01 25.53 4.78
CA SER A 113 -11.66 25.23 4.29
C SER A 113 -10.85 24.32 5.23
N ASN A 114 -11.10 24.42 6.55
CA ASN A 114 -10.40 23.59 7.53
C ASN A 114 -10.96 22.16 7.53
N ASP A 115 -12.28 22.02 7.44
CA ASP A 115 -12.91 20.71 7.35
C ASP A 115 -12.49 19.99 6.06
N LEU A 116 -12.51 20.70 4.94
CA LEU A 116 -12.01 20.18 3.67
C LEU A 116 -10.53 19.76 3.76
N TYR A 117 -9.68 20.62 4.36
CA TYR A 117 -8.26 20.27 4.55
C TYR A 117 -8.11 19.00 5.38
N ASN A 118 -8.79 18.90 6.52
CA ASN A 118 -8.71 17.72 7.39
C ASN A 118 -9.20 16.44 6.69
N LYS A 119 -10.20 16.56 5.82
CA LYS A 119 -10.77 15.45 5.06
C LYS A 119 -9.81 14.91 4.00
N ILE A 120 -9.01 15.77 3.38
CA ILE A 120 -8.18 15.41 2.22
C ILE A 120 -6.68 15.34 2.49
N SER A 121 -6.17 15.99 3.53
CA SER A 121 -4.72 16.08 3.79
C SER A 121 -4.04 14.72 3.99
N GLY A 122 -4.75 13.75 4.60
CA GLY A 122 -4.25 12.39 4.79
C GLY A 122 -4.32 11.49 3.55
N LYS A 123 -4.95 11.95 2.46
CA LYS A 123 -5.12 11.16 1.23
C LYS A 123 -4.02 11.41 0.20
N LEU A 124 -3.31 12.52 0.30
CA LEU A 124 -2.31 12.98 -0.67
C LEU A 124 -0.90 12.85 -0.09
N ASP A 125 -0.05 12.16 -0.79
CA ASP A 125 1.38 12.11 -0.49
C ASP A 125 2.19 13.11 -1.37
N ALA A 126 3.50 13.20 -1.13
CA ALA A 126 4.37 14.09 -1.89
C ALA A 126 4.40 13.78 -3.39
N THR A 127 4.20 12.52 -3.78
CA THR A 127 4.18 12.11 -5.19
C THR A 127 2.92 12.63 -5.87
N ASP A 128 1.78 12.49 -5.20
CA ASP A 128 0.48 13.00 -5.69
C ASP A 128 0.52 14.51 -5.88
N LEU A 129 1.04 15.23 -4.88
CA LEU A 129 1.17 16.68 -4.93
C LEU A 129 2.11 17.16 -6.03
N ASN A 130 3.25 16.51 -6.23
CA ASN A 130 4.18 16.87 -7.30
C ASN A 130 3.62 16.60 -8.70
N ALA A 131 2.73 15.62 -8.86
CA ALA A 131 2.05 15.34 -10.12
C ALA A 131 1.13 16.47 -10.57
N LEU A 132 0.66 17.33 -9.64
CA LEU A 132 -0.19 18.49 -9.91
C LEU A 132 0.57 19.70 -10.49
N LYS A 133 1.88 19.57 -10.74
CA LYS A 133 2.72 20.66 -11.27
C LYS A 133 2.63 21.94 -10.44
N PRO A 134 3.04 21.90 -9.16
CA PRO A 134 2.90 23.01 -8.25
C PRO A 134 3.68 24.25 -8.70
N GLU A 135 3.17 25.42 -8.33
CA GLU A 135 3.86 26.71 -8.48
C GLU A 135 4.48 27.13 -7.15
N LYS A 136 5.62 27.82 -7.23
CA LYS A 136 6.40 28.27 -6.05
C LYS A 136 6.77 29.73 -6.16
N GLN A 137 6.67 30.43 -5.01
CA GLN A 137 7.11 31.80 -4.87
C GLN A 137 7.74 32.02 -3.49
N THR A 138 8.73 32.90 -3.40
CA THR A 138 9.39 33.24 -2.13
C THR A 138 9.12 34.70 -1.77
N THR A 139 8.77 34.96 -0.50
CA THR A 139 8.51 36.31 -0.01
C THR A 139 9.76 37.18 -0.06
N GLY A 140 9.62 38.40 -0.57
CA GLY A 140 10.71 39.35 -0.67
C GLY A 140 11.77 39.04 -1.72
N GLU A 141 11.57 38.03 -2.59
CA GLU A 141 12.46 37.68 -3.68
C GLU A 141 11.89 38.10 -5.06
N GLY A 142 12.74 38.41 -5.98
CA GLY A 142 12.37 38.81 -7.36
C GLY A 142 11.53 40.07 -7.39
N SER A 143 10.30 40.00 -7.93
CA SER A 143 9.35 41.10 -7.96
C SER A 143 8.40 41.14 -6.73
N ASN A 144 8.55 40.19 -5.82
CA ASN A 144 7.70 40.12 -4.63
C ASN A 144 8.05 41.19 -3.60
N ALA A 145 7.03 41.86 -3.08
CA ALA A 145 7.21 42.85 -2.03
C ALA A 145 7.60 42.21 -0.69
N ASN A 146 8.06 43.04 0.25
CA ASN A 146 8.44 42.62 1.60
C ASN A 146 7.30 41.80 2.26
N GLY A 147 7.62 40.58 2.70
CA GLY A 147 6.68 39.62 3.28
C GLY A 147 5.58 39.12 2.34
N THR A 148 5.64 39.38 1.05
CA THR A 148 4.52 39.10 0.13
C THR A 148 4.97 38.18 -1.01
N VAL A 149 4.07 37.30 -1.44
CA VAL A 149 4.12 36.62 -2.75
C VAL A 149 2.79 36.77 -3.46
N VAL A 150 2.82 36.79 -4.79
CA VAL A 150 1.62 36.91 -5.62
C VAL A 150 1.65 35.88 -6.73
N PHE A 151 0.69 34.96 -6.69
CA PHE A 151 0.42 34.01 -7.75
C PHE A 151 -0.66 34.62 -8.66
N ASN A 152 -0.28 34.98 -9.88
CA ASN A 152 -1.16 35.60 -10.85
C ASN A 152 -1.66 34.60 -11.89
N ASN A 153 -2.75 34.94 -12.56
CA ASN A 153 -3.31 34.14 -13.65
C ASN A 153 -3.64 32.70 -13.23
N LEU A 154 -4.14 32.54 -12.01
CA LEU A 154 -4.60 31.26 -11.52
C LEU A 154 -5.95 30.93 -12.16
N GLU A 155 -6.07 29.76 -12.76
CA GLU A 155 -7.36 29.23 -13.22
C GLU A 155 -8.30 29.06 -12.02
N LEU A 156 -9.62 29.19 -12.28
CA LEU A 156 -10.60 28.93 -11.21
C LEU A 156 -10.46 27.49 -10.68
N GLY A 157 -10.44 27.35 -9.36
CA GLY A 157 -10.23 26.06 -8.74
C GLY A 157 -9.99 26.10 -7.25
N VAL A 158 -9.78 24.93 -6.67
CA VAL A 158 -9.38 24.75 -5.27
C VAL A 158 -7.89 24.52 -5.22
N TYR A 159 -7.22 25.27 -4.37
CA TYR A 159 -5.76 25.21 -4.20
C TYR A 159 -5.41 24.89 -2.75
N MET A 160 -4.48 23.96 -2.56
CA MET A 160 -3.79 23.81 -1.28
C MET A 160 -2.55 24.68 -1.29
N VAL A 161 -2.37 25.45 -0.25
CA VAL A 161 -1.23 26.33 -0.01
C VAL A 161 -0.36 25.69 1.08
N ALA A 162 0.90 25.47 0.79
CA ALA A 162 1.87 24.91 1.71
C ALA A 162 3.06 25.84 1.86
N GLU A 163 3.47 26.10 3.09
CA GLU A 163 4.74 26.73 3.40
C GLU A 163 5.86 25.68 3.31
N THR A 164 6.60 25.66 2.19
CA THR A 164 7.60 24.61 1.91
C THR A 164 8.98 24.94 2.47
N LYS A 165 9.34 26.25 2.55
CA LYS A 165 10.54 26.72 3.25
C LYS A 165 10.22 27.91 4.13
N ALA A 166 10.95 28.05 5.22
CA ALA A 166 10.94 29.23 6.08
C ALA A 166 12.37 29.61 6.47
N PRO A 167 12.62 30.88 6.83
CA PRO A 167 13.89 31.31 7.41
C PRO A 167 14.20 30.58 8.70
N ASP A 168 15.49 30.48 9.05
CA ASP A 168 15.98 29.69 10.19
C ASP A 168 15.39 30.08 11.56
N GLN A 169 14.96 31.35 11.72
CA GLN A 169 14.29 31.80 12.93
C GLN A 169 12.86 31.28 13.09
N ILE A 170 12.29 30.70 12.05
CA ILE A 170 10.93 30.15 12.06
C ILE A 170 11.00 28.65 12.26
N LEU A 171 10.70 28.19 13.47
CA LEU A 171 10.79 26.79 13.85
C LEU A 171 9.62 25.95 13.39
N THR A 172 8.46 26.56 13.37
CA THR A 172 7.22 25.89 12.95
C THR A 172 6.61 26.65 11.79
N LYS A 173 6.57 25.99 10.64
CA LYS A 173 5.86 26.51 9.48
C LYS A 173 4.38 26.65 9.77
N SER A 174 3.71 27.60 9.10
CA SER A 174 2.26 27.64 9.16
C SER A 174 1.66 26.34 8.61
N ALA A 175 0.56 25.92 9.19
CA ALA A 175 -0.16 24.76 8.67
C ALA A 175 -0.57 25.02 7.21
N ASN A 176 -0.62 23.96 6.42
CA ASN A 176 -1.19 24.02 5.09
C ASN A 176 -2.66 24.42 5.19
N PHE A 177 -3.13 25.16 4.21
CA PHE A 177 -4.53 25.55 4.15
C PHE A 177 -5.06 25.51 2.73
N ILE A 178 -6.38 25.57 2.61
CA ILE A 178 -7.07 25.54 1.32
C ILE A 178 -7.68 26.87 1.02
N VAL A 179 -7.53 27.31 -0.23
CA VAL A 179 -8.23 28.47 -0.80
C VAL A 179 -8.96 28.05 -2.06
N SER A 180 -10.07 28.73 -2.33
CA SER A 180 -10.77 28.63 -3.61
C SER A 180 -10.53 29.91 -4.40
N ILE A 181 -10.34 29.81 -5.68
CA ILE A 181 -10.33 30.94 -6.61
C ILE A 181 -11.52 30.76 -7.56
N PRO A 182 -12.60 31.55 -7.44
CA PRO A 182 -12.81 32.62 -6.46
C PRO A 182 -13.23 32.09 -5.07
N MET A 183 -13.09 32.94 -4.06
CA MET A 183 -13.66 32.77 -2.73
C MET A 183 -14.91 33.65 -2.56
N VAL A 184 -15.78 33.26 -1.64
CA VAL A 184 -16.84 34.12 -1.13
C VAL A 184 -16.30 34.89 0.08
N ASP A 185 -16.34 36.20 0.03
CA ASP A 185 -15.89 37.11 1.07
C ASP A 185 -17.00 38.10 1.45
N LYS A 186 -16.83 38.88 2.52
CA LYS A 186 -17.71 39.96 2.88
C LYS A 186 -17.11 41.30 2.49
N ASP A 187 -17.93 42.13 1.86
CA ASP A 187 -17.54 43.49 1.57
C ASP A 187 -17.64 44.38 2.83
N THR A 188 -17.36 45.68 2.68
CA THR A 188 -17.41 46.68 3.76
C THR A 188 -18.80 46.87 4.33
N ASP A 189 -19.84 46.53 3.58
CA ASP A 189 -21.26 46.65 3.98
C ASP A 189 -21.74 45.34 4.61
N GLY A 190 -20.89 44.30 4.65
CA GLY A 190 -21.21 42.99 5.23
C GLY A 190 -21.92 42.04 4.27
N GLU A 191 -22.09 42.43 3.01
CA GLU A 191 -22.69 41.60 1.96
C GLU A 191 -21.68 40.65 1.36
N TYR A 192 -22.13 39.48 0.94
CA TYR A 192 -21.27 38.47 0.35
C TYR A 192 -20.94 38.78 -1.11
N VAL A 193 -19.65 38.78 -1.45
CA VAL A 193 -19.13 39.03 -2.80
C VAL A 193 -18.17 37.91 -3.24
N TRP A 194 -18.13 37.67 -4.54
CA TRP A 194 -17.14 36.77 -5.12
C TRP A 194 -15.80 37.48 -5.29
N ASN A 195 -14.80 36.99 -4.59
CA ASN A 195 -13.44 37.52 -4.61
C ASN A 195 -12.54 36.64 -5.44
N TYR A 196 -12.11 37.14 -6.60
CA TYR A 196 -11.18 36.43 -7.50
C TYR A 196 -9.71 36.74 -7.19
N ASP A 197 -9.42 37.78 -6.44
CA ASP A 197 -8.09 38.23 -6.06
C ASP A 197 -7.91 38.04 -4.56
N VAL A 198 -7.77 36.77 -4.20
CA VAL A 198 -7.78 36.30 -2.80
C VAL A 198 -6.50 36.71 -2.08
N THR A 199 -6.65 37.18 -0.84
CA THR A 199 -5.52 37.49 0.05
C THR A 199 -5.55 36.56 1.27
N ALA A 200 -4.42 35.92 1.58
CA ALA A 200 -4.21 35.13 2.78
C ALA A 200 -3.07 35.75 3.62
N GLU A 201 -3.20 35.73 4.94
CA GLU A 201 -2.22 36.33 5.88
C GLU A 201 -1.76 35.33 6.94
N PRO A 202 -1.05 34.25 6.52
CA PRO A 202 -0.49 33.28 7.47
C PRO A 202 0.60 33.92 8.33
N LYS A 203 0.67 33.50 9.60
CA LYS A 203 1.61 34.01 10.58
C LYS A 203 2.50 32.91 11.09
N ASN A 204 3.80 33.21 11.28
CA ASN A 204 4.71 32.35 12.01
C ASN A 204 5.13 32.99 13.32
N VAL A 205 5.38 32.17 14.33
CA VAL A 205 5.93 32.63 15.60
C VAL A 205 7.45 32.58 15.51
N PRO A 206 8.15 33.71 15.55
CA PRO A 206 9.60 33.72 15.58
C PRO A 206 10.14 33.31 16.94
N THR A 207 11.28 32.66 16.95
CA THR A 207 12.02 32.34 18.19
C THR A 207 13.18 33.30 18.32
N TYR A 208 13.09 34.20 19.25
CA TYR A 208 14.16 35.15 19.54
C TYR A 208 14.78 34.86 20.90
N GLY A 209 16.11 34.92 21.00
CA GLY A 209 16.84 35.06 22.29
C GLY A 209 17.11 33.77 23.09
N GLY A 210 17.17 32.61 22.46
CA GLY A 210 17.55 31.37 23.14
C GLY A 210 18.03 30.31 22.16
N VAL A 211 18.34 29.13 22.71
CA VAL A 211 18.56 27.94 21.91
C VAL A 211 17.28 27.13 21.82
N SER A 212 16.95 26.71 20.62
CA SER A 212 15.89 25.75 20.43
C SER A 212 16.45 24.45 19.87
N LEU A 213 15.85 23.36 20.27
CA LEU A 213 16.07 22.05 19.68
C LEU A 213 14.77 21.58 19.04
N GLN A 214 14.88 21.09 17.82
CA GLN A 214 13.80 20.36 17.17
C GLN A 214 14.18 18.89 17.02
N LYS A 215 13.41 18.05 17.64
CA LYS A 215 13.50 16.61 17.52
C LYS A 215 12.60 16.13 16.40
N VAL A 216 13.18 15.51 15.39
CA VAL A 216 12.43 14.97 14.24
C VAL A 216 12.63 13.47 14.09
N GLY A 217 11.59 12.81 13.63
CA GLY A 217 11.59 11.39 13.26
C GLY A 217 11.59 11.24 11.76
N VAL A 218 12.34 10.26 11.27
CA VAL A 218 12.43 9.92 9.85
C VAL A 218 12.37 8.41 9.68
N THR A 219 11.57 7.93 8.75
CA THR A 219 11.67 6.54 8.28
C THR A 219 12.82 6.44 7.28
N VAL A 220 13.71 5.49 7.46
CA VAL A 220 14.89 5.32 6.59
C VAL A 220 14.47 5.23 5.12
N GLY A 221 15.07 6.08 4.29
CA GLY A 221 14.74 6.20 2.87
C GLY A 221 13.53 7.06 2.55
N ASN A 222 12.96 7.75 3.54
CA ASN A 222 11.97 8.80 3.35
C ASN A 222 12.63 10.17 3.65
N THR A 223 12.14 11.22 3.02
CA THR A 223 12.58 12.61 3.25
C THR A 223 11.65 13.40 4.15
N VAL A 224 10.48 12.83 4.46
CA VAL A 224 9.49 13.48 5.33
C VAL A 224 9.95 13.40 6.77
N GLU A 225 10.08 14.56 7.41
CA GLU A 225 10.41 14.70 8.82
C GLU A 225 9.14 14.99 9.62
N THR A 226 8.98 14.27 10.74
CA THR A 226 7.87 14.48 11.68
C THR A 226 8.43 14.95 13.01
N GLY A 227 7.90 16.03 13.58
CA GLY A 227 8.29 16.49 14.91
C GLY A 227 7.89 15.46 15.98
N LEU A 228 8.85 15.06 16.83
CA LEU A 228 8.63 14.07 17.87
C LEU A 228 8.43 14.73 19.24
N ALA A 229 7.18 14.83 19.68
CA ALA A 229 6.83 15.26 21.04
C ALA A 229 6.99 14.11 22.02
N GLY A 230 7.44 14.42 23.27
CA GLY A 230 7.61 13.41 24.32
C GLY A 230 9.00 12.77 24.38
N VAL A 231 9.95 13.17 23.55
CA VAL A 231 11.34 12.69 23.62
C VAL A 231 12.03 13.31 24.83
N LEU A 232 12.66 12.48 25.65
CA LEU A 232 13.35 12.91 26.85
C LEU A 232 14.83 13.24 26.56
N PHE A 233 15.20 14.45 26.84
CA PHE A 233 16.59 14.92 26.80
C PHE A 233 17.11 15.25 28.21
N ARG A 234 18.42 15.16 28.36
CA ARG A 234 19.14 15.79 29.49
C ARG A 234 20.04 16.89 28.96
N LEU A 235 19.84 18.11 29.43
CA LEU A 235 20.75 19.22 29.17
C LEU A 235 21.91 19.15 30.12
N GLU A 236 23.14 19.19 29.61
CA GLU A 236 24.37 19.15 30.35
C GLU A 236 25.25 20.35 30.00
N LYS A 237 26.01 20.85 30.97
CA LYS A 237 27.02 21.90 30.82
C LYS A 237 28.41 21.34 31.10
N ASN A 238 29.38 21.75 30.30
CA ASN A 238 30.78 21.41 30.50
C ASN A 238 31.39 22.37 31.53
N ASN A 239 31.93 21.83 32.63
CA ASN A 239 32.59 22.60 33.67
C ASN A 239 34.14 22.62 33.52
N GLY A 240 34.64 22.25 32.33
CA GLY A 240 36.07 22.16 32.03
C GLY A 240 36.59 20.71 32.10
N ASP A 241 36.27 19.98 33.18
CA ASP A 241 36.72 18.60 33.35
C ASP A 241 35.65 17.53 33.09
N ALA A 242 34.37 17.89 33.22
CA ALA A 242 33.26 16.96 33.06
C ALA A 242 31.95 17.64 32.65
N TRP A 243 31.11 16.88 32.01
CA TRP A 243 29.71 17.24 31.71
C TRP A 243 28.83 17.00 32.93
N GLN A 244 28.12 18.03 33.38
CA GLN A 244 27.21 17.99 34.52
C GLN A 244 25.78 18.35 34.10
N PRO A 245 24.75 17.71 34.66
CA PRO A 245 23.37 18.10 34.46
C PRO A 245 23.16 19.58 34.87
N VAL A 246 22.31 20.27 34.12
CA VAL A 246 21.93 21.65 34.36
C VAL A 246 20.58 21.69 35.05
N ASP A 247 20.47 22.52 36.12
CA ASP A 247 19.17 22.79 36.75
C ASP A 247 18.29 23.61 35.79
N ALA A 248 17.54 22.92 34.95
CA ALA A 248 16.66 23.52 33.97
C ALA A 248 15.35 24.08 34.56
N SER A 249 15.09 23.89 35.85
CA SER A 249 13.95 24.52 36.55
C SER A 249 14.09 26.05 36.64
N LYS A 250 15.29 26.55 36.40
CA LYS A 250 15.61 28.00 36.36
C LYS A 250 15.40 28.61 34.96
N PHE A 251 15.06 27.82 33.96
CA PHE A 251 14.88 28.31 32.59
C PHE A 251 13.45 28.69 32.31
N THR A 252 13.29 29.68 31.44
CA THR A 252 12.01 30.02 30.88
C THR A 252 11.89 29.32 29.54
N PHE A 253 10.85 28.50 29.38
CA PHE A 253 10.53 27.83 28.13
C PHE A 253 9.42 28.54 27.40
N ASP A 254 9.36 28.33 26.10
CA ASP A 254 8.17 28.68 25.34
C ASP A 254 7.02 27.74 25.69
N THR A 255 5.80 28.27 25.80
CA THR A 255 4.65 27.58 26.41
C THR A 255 4.25 26.27 25.74
N ASN A 256 4.61 26.08 24.46
CA ASN A 256 4.28 24.85 23.71
C ASN A 256 5.53 24.06 23.29
N ALA A 257 6.71 24.47 23.70
CA ALA A 257 7.98 23.97 23.15
C ALA A 257 8.78 23.13 24.13
N GLY A 258 8.12 22.27 24.87
CA GLY A 258 8.79 21.38 25.82
C GLY A 258 8.84 21.94 27.23
N GLY A 259 9.30 21.13 28.15
CA GLY A 259 9.31 21.49 29.58
C GLY A 259 9.59 20.30 30.51
N ALA A 260 8.97 20.33 31.67
CA ALA A 260 9.14 19.31 32.70
C ALA A 260 8.64 17.93 32.23
N SER A 261 9.43 16.90 32.54
CA SER A 261 8.97 15.52 32.50
C SER A 261 7.88 15.30 33.56
N THR A 262 6.91 14.47 33.25
CA THR A 262 5.89 13.99 34.20
C THR A 262 6.47 12.92 35.16
N ASP A 263 7.63 12.37 34.86
CA ASP A 263 8.35 11.41 35.70
C ASP A 263 9.09 12.17 36.80
N LEU A 264 8.67 11.98 38.06
CA LEU A 264 9.26 12.61 39.22
C LEU A 264 10.73 12.19 39.45
N ALA A 265 11.17 11.06 38.90
CA ALA A 265 12.54 10.61 38.92
C ALA A 265 13.45 11.31 37.90
N LYS A 266 12.86 12.08 36.99
CA LYS A 266 13.55 12.80 35.91
C LYS A 266 13.14 14.29 35.91
N PRO A 267 13.47 15.05 36.98
CA PRO A 267 13.00 16.43 37.13
C PRO A 267 13.85 17.41 36.32
N LEU A 268 13.30 18.59 36.08
CA LEU A 268 14.04 19.72 35.47
C LEU A 268 15.28 20.10 36.23
N SER A 269 15.31 19.97 37.60
CA SER A 269 16.48 20.25 38.43
C SER A 269 17.71 19.41 38.06
N ASP A 270 17.51 18.24 37.49
CA ASP A 270 18.57 17.33 37.05
C ASP A 270 18.77 17.40 35.51
N GLY A 271 18.26 18.45 34.89
CA GLY A 271 18.43 18.75 33.46
C GLY A 271 17.52 17.98 32.51
N PHE A 272 16.54 17.23 33.02
CA PHE A 272 15.63 16.47 32.14
C PHE A 272 14.55 17.34 31.53
N ILE A 273 14.49 17.36 30.22
CA ILE A 273 13.59 18.18 29.43
C ILE A 273 12.91 17.26 28.40
N VAL A 274 11.60 17.39 28.31
CA VAL A 274 10.79 16.64 27.33
C VAL A 274 10.42 17.55 26.16
N THR A 275 10.53 17.05 24.94
CA THR A 275 10.09 17.80 23.75
C THR A 275 8.57 18.00 23.77
N GLY A 276 8.15 19.22 23.47
CA GLY A 276 6.75 19.60 23.32
C GLY A 276 6.22 19.40 21.91
N THR A 277 5.19 20.15 21.56
CA THR A 277 4.55 20.12 20.25
C THR A 277 5.59 20.29 19.13
N ASN A 278 5.42 19.54 18.02
CA ASN A 278 6.35 19.52 16.87
C ASN A 278 7.80 19.14 17.21
N GLY A 279 8.01 18.45 18.33
CA GLY A 279 9.33 18.00 18.74
C GLY A 279 10.23 19.10 19.32
N MET A 280 9.65 20.20 19.76
CA MET A 280 10.41 21.39 20.16
C MET A 280 10.82 21.38 21.63
N ILE A 281 12.04 21.83 21.89
CA ILE A 281 12.48 22.41 23.15
C ILE A 281 12.94 23.83 22.81
N SER A 282 12.35 24.84 23.43
CA SER A 282 12.73 26.22 23.21
C SER A 282 12.99 26.92 24.53
N ILE A 283 14.27 27.18 24.81
CA ILE A 283 14.73 27.87 26.00
C ILE A 283 14.87 29.36 25.65
N LYS A 284 14.02 30.19 26.28
CA LYS A 284 14.01 31.65 26.05
C LYS A 284 15.04 32.38 26.94
N SER A 285 15.23 31.91 28.14
CA SER A 285 16.14 32.55 29.08
C SER A 285 16.55 31.59 30.20
N GLY A 286 17.54 32.00 31.01
CA GLY A 286 18.06 31.24 32.16
C GLY A 286 19.40 30.56 31.89
N MET A 287 19.82 30.40 30.62
CA MET A 287 21.14 29.86 30.32
C MET A 287 22.23 30.85 30.67
N THR A 288 23.30 30.35 31.26
CA THR A 288 24.53 31.14 31.53
C THR A 288 25.56 30.88 30.43
N LYS A 289 26.54 31.77 30.29
CA LYS A 289 27.64 31.57 29.35
C LYS A 289 28.34 30.22 29.58
N GLY A 290 28.73 29.53 28.52
CA GLY A 290 29.44 28.25 28.56
C GLY A 290 29.05 27.28 27.45
N THR A 291 29.65 26.09 27.49
CA THR A 291 29.44 25.01 26.52
C THR A 291 28.40 24.04 27.06
N TYR A 292 27.40 23.74 26.23
CA TYR A 292 26.27 22.88 26.56
C TYR A 292 26.13 21.74 25.55
N ARG A 293 25.36 20.70 25.94
CA ARG A 293 24.87 19.67 25.01
C ARG A 293 23.52 19.14 25.44
N PHE A 294 22.74 18.76 24.45
CA PHE A 294 21.54 17.95 24.66
C PHE A 294 21.89 16.47 24.47
N VAL A 295 21.65 15.66 25.48
CA VAL A 295 21.81 14.20 25.43
C VAL A 295 20.43 13.58 25.40
N GLU A 296 20.10 12.85 24.33
CA GLU A 296 18.86 12.10 24.29
C GLU A 296 18.92 10.91 25.24
N ILE A 297 17.94 10.81 26.11
CA ILE A 297 17.83 9.75 27.14
C ILE A 297 16.82 8.69 26.71
N GLU A 298 15.69 9.13 26.18
CA GLU A 298 14.61 8.23 25.80
C GLU A 298 13.90 8.76 24.55
N ALA A 299 13.83 7.91 23.53
CA ALA A 299 13.05 8.18 22.33
C ALA A 299 11.57 7.89 22.56
N VAL A 300 10.72 8.47 21.73
CA VAL A 300 9.32 8.06 21.65
C VAL A 300 9.20 6.72 20.91
N ASP A 301 8.07 6.09 21.13
CA ASP A 301 7.74 4.79 20.54
C ASP A 301 7.95 4.78 19.03
N GLY A 302 8.49 3.69 18.54
CA GLY A 302 8.76 3.47 17.11
C GLY A 302 10.07 4.06 16.58
N TYR A 303 10.75 4.96 17.30
CA TYR A 303 12.02 5.56 16.88
C TYR A 303 13.21 5.10 17.73
N ILE A 304 14.36 4.94 17.09
CA ILE A 304 15.60 4.55 17.77
C ILE A 304 16.28 5.80 18.31
N ALA A 305 16.62 5.78 19.59
CA ALA A 305 17.30 6.91 20.23
C ALA A 305 18.66 7.19 19.58
N ASN A 306 18.95 8.45 19.32
CA ASN A 306 20.25 8.91 18.88
C ASN A 306 21.08 9.29 20.10
N THR A 307 21.90 8.36 20.58
CA THR A 307 22.74 8.54 21.78
C THR A 307 24.08 9.20 21.50
N ALA A 308 24.29 9.77 20.31
CA ALA A 308 25.53 10.50 19.99
C ALA A 308 25.66 11.76 20.85
N LYS A 309 26.43 11.66 21.91
CA LYS A 309 26.56 12.72 22.90
C LYS A 309 27.23 13.99 22.37
N ASP A 310 28.07 13.85 21.36
CA ASP A 310 28.85 14.98 20.83
C ASP A 310 28.20 15.73 19.70
N ALA A 311 27.11 15.20 19.12
CA ALA A 311 26.46 15.77 17.95
C ALA A 311 25.64 17.05 18.24
N ASN A 312 25.23 17.25 19.51
CA ASN A 312 24.29 18.30 19.90
C ASN A 312 24.92 19.29 20.89
N GLN A 313 26.22 19.56 20.69
CA GLN A 313 26.96 20.53 21.47
C GLN A 313 26.84 21.93 20.88
N PHE A 314 26.78 22.94 21.75
CA PHE A 314 26.73 24.35 21.39
C PHE A 314 27.34 25.21 22.46
N GLU A 315 27.71 26.43 22.10
CA GLU A 315 28.20 27.44 23.07
C GLU A 315 27.14 28.52 23.23
N VAL A 316 27.02 29.03 24.44
CA VAL A 316 26.22 30.21 24.79
C VAL A 316 27.18 31.34 25.14
N ASP A 317 27.11 32.44 24.42
CA ASP A 317 27.88 33.66 24.63
C ASP A 317 26.96 34.87 24.71
N ALA A 318 27.51 35.99 25.18
CA ALA A 318 26.83 37.26 25.19
C ALA A 318 27.27 38.10 23.97
N ASP A 319 26.31 38.74 23.34
CA ASP A 319 26.60 39.74 22.30
C ASP A 319 27.08 41.06 22.88
N ALA A 320 27.34 42.05 22.03
CA ALA A 320 27.79 43.39 22.43
C ALA A 320 26.79 44.15 23.34
N ASN A 321 25.53 43.72 23.36
CA ASN A 321 24.48 44.29 24.20
C ASN A 321 24.28 43.49 25.49
N GLY A 322 25.05 42.40 25.68
CA GLY A 322 24.90 41.48 26.81
C GLY A 322 23.77 40.47 26.69
N GLU A 323 23.14 40.37 25.52
CA GLU A 323 22.11 39.37 25.25
C GLU A 323 22.76 38.01 24.97
N LEU A 324 22.31 36.98 25.65
CA LEU A 324 22.81 35.62 25.47
C LEU A 324 22.26 35.03 24.19
N TYR A 325 23.14 34.45 23.39
CA TYR A 325 22.81 33.73 22.20
C TYR A 325 23.60 32.42 22.09
N ALA A 326 23.01 31.41 21.45
CA ALA A 326 23.69 30.16 21.17
C ALA A 326 24.40 30.20 19.80
N HIS A 327 25.54 29.54 19.69
CA HIS A 327 26.30 29.40 18.46
C HIS A 327 27.03 28.06 18.40
N LYS A 328 27.50 27.69 17.19
CA LYS A 328 28.31 26.47 17.04
C LYS A 328 29.62 26.59 17.79
N ILE A 329 30.12 25.49 18.36
CA ILE A 329 31.40 25.43 19.07
C ILE A 329 32.51 25.99 18.17
N GLY A 330 33.25 26.95 18.75
CA GLY A 330 34.38 27.58 18.10
C GLY A 330 34.03 28.60 17.01
N SER A 331 32.75 28.95 16.79
CA SER A 331 32.34 29.93 15.79
C SER A 331 31.20 30.82 16.28
N ALA A 332 31.56 31.92 16.97
CA ALA A 332 30.59 32.89 17.48
C ALA A 332 29.75 33.58 16.37
N ALA A 333 30.21 33.55 15.12
CA ALA A 333 29.45 34.08 13.97
C ALA A 333 28.33 33.16 13.55
N ASP A 334 28.43 31.85 13.82
CA ASP A 334 27.43 30.84 13.45
C ASP A 334 26.36 30.70 14.51
N LYS A 335 25.48 31.70 14.62
CA LYS A 335 24.35 31.67 15.55
C LYS A 335 23.48 30.45 15.33
N LEU A 336 23.16 29.76 16.43
CA LEU A 336 22.27 28.60 16.46
C LEU A 336 20.92 29.02 17.00
N ASN A 337 19.97 29.28 16.14
CA ASN A 337 18.58 29.46 16.56
C ASN A 337 17.90 28.11 16.75
N LEU A 338 18.37 27.08 16.05
CA LEU A 338 17.78 25.74 16.06
C LEU A 338 18.85 24.65 15.95
N ILE A 339 18.82 23.72 16.91
CA ILE A 339 19.56 22.46 16.84
C ILE A 339 18.59 21.37 16.37
N LYS A 340 18.85 20.77 15.23
CA LYS A 340 18.00 19.71 14.70
C LYS A 340 18.59 18.35 15.07
N VAL A 341 17.82 17.53 15.77
CA VAL A 341 18.20 16.17 16.18
C VAL A 341 17.25 15.17 15.55
N LYS A 342 17.83 14.25 14.78
CA LYS A 342 17.06 13.26 14.02
C LYS A 342 17.08 11.90 14.74
N ASN A 343 15.91 11.26 14.88
CA ASN A 343 15.79 9.85 15.15
C ASN A 343 15.31 9.13 13.90
N GLU A 344 15.79 7.92 13.74
CA GLU A 344 15.39 7.07 12.62
C GLU A 344 14.60 5.88 13.13
N ARG A 345 13.70 5.42 12.28
CA ARG A 345 13.11 4.10 12.37
C ARG A 345 13.40 3.34 11.08
N PRO A 346 13.63 2.02 11.14
CA PRO A 346 13.83 1.23 9.94
C PRO A 346 12.59 1.28 9.05
N ALA A 347 12.78 0.98 7.76
CA ALA A 347 11.66 0.66 6.89
C ALA A 347 11.67 -0.83 6.57
N PHE A 348 10.50 -1.39 6.42
CA PHE A 348 10.29 -2.80 6.12
C PHE A 348 9.20 -2.96 5.07
N ASP A 349 9.42 -3.89 4.15
CA ASP A 349 8.49 -4.17 3.07
C ASP A 349 8.56 -5.66 2.72
N LYS A 350 7.40 -6.27 2.48
CA LYS A 350 7.25 -7.64 2.04
C LYS A 350 6.52 -7.68 0.71
N ALA A 351 7.05 -8.48 -0.20
CA ALA A 351 6.43 -8.70 -1.49
C ALA A 351 6.47 -10.16 -1.90
N VAL A 352 5.55 -10.53 -2.77
CA VAL A 352 5.49 -11.83 -3.42
C VAL A 352 5.59 -11.63 -4.93
N THR A 353 6.33 -12.50 -5.61
CA THR A 353 6.52 -12.43 -7.07
C THR A 353 5.34 -13.09 -7.77
N LYS A 354 4.83 -12.49 -8.85
CA LYS A 354 3.84 -13.12 -9.73
C LYS A 354 4.44 -14.30 -10.48
N ARG A 355 3.59 -15.26 -10.87
CA ARG A 355 4.02 -16.45 -11.63
C ARG A 355 4.74 -16.12 -12.95
N ASP A 356 4.40 -15.02 -13.59
CA ASP A 356 5.04 -14.53 -14.82
C ASP A 356 6.40 -13.84 -14.57
N GLY A 357 6.86 -13.81 -13.31
CA GLY A 357 8.10 -13.17 -12.91
C GLY A 357 8.05 -11.64 -12.93
N THR A 358 6.90 -11.04 -13.23
CA THR A 358 6.74 -9.59 -13.23
C THR A 358 6.48 -9.04 -11.82
N GLY A 359 6.78 -7.76 -11.62
CA GLY A 359 6.47 -7.07 -10.38
C GLY A 359 7.32 -7.51 -9.18
N ASN A 360 8.58 -7.84 -9.40
CA ASN A 360 9.52 -8.14 -8.31
C ASN A 360 9.47 -7.04 -7.25
N GLY A 361 8.97 -7.38 -6.06
CA GLY A 361 8.94 -6.50 -4.91
C GLY A 361 7.80 -5.48 -4.86
N ALA A 362 6.73 -5.63 -5.66
CA ALA A 362 5.60 -4.69 -5.68
C ALA A 362 4.22 -5.33 -5.49
N ASN A 363 4.14 -6.66 -5.36
CA ASN A 363 2.84 -7.34 -5.26
C ASN A 363 2.64 -7.94 -3.87
N ASN A 364 1.41 -7.80 -3.37
CA ASN A 364 1.02 -8.37 -2.08
C ASN A 364 -0.05 -9.44 -2.21
N SER A 365 -0.63 -9.60 -3.40
CA SER A 365 -1.54 -10.69 -3.71
C SER A 365 -1.20 -11.32 -5.06
N VAL A 366 -1.15 -12.63 -5.08
CA VAL A 366 -0.83 -13.44 -6.27
C VAL A 366 -1.62 -14.75 -6.23
N ASP A 367 -1.64 -15.47 -7.33
CA ASP A 367 -2.19 -16.82 -7.37
C ASP A 367 -1.16 -17.84 -7.86
N TYR A 368 -1.18 -19.03 -7.24
CA TYR A 368 -0.27 -20.13 -7.51
C TYR A 368 -0.98 -21.49 -7.45
N ALA A 369 -0.40 -22.50 -8.07
CA ALA A 369 -0.86 -23.88 -7.92
C ALA A 369 -0.34 -24.47 -6.60
N VAL A 370 -1.11 -25.42 -6.07
CA VAL A 370 -0.62 -26.31 -5.00
C VAL A 370 0.64 -27.04 -5.49
N GLY A 371 1.68 -27.07 -4.65
CA GLY A 371 3.00 -27.62 -4.96
C GLY A 371 3.97 -26.63 -5.59
N ASP A 372 3.52 -25.43 -5.95
CA ASP A 372 4.41 -24.38 -6.45
C ASP A 372 5.28 -23.81 -5.35
N GLN A 373 6.51 -23.45 -5.72
CA GLN A 373 7.46 -22.74 -4.87
C GLN A 373 7.37 -21.24 -5.14
N ILE A 374 6.78 -20.53 -4.21
CA ILE A 374 6.43 -19.14 -4.32
C ILE A 374 7.57 -18.26 -3.85
N PRO A 375 8.12 -17.37 -4.69
CA PRO A 375 9.20 -16.47 -4.30
C PRO A 375 8.67 -15.28 -3.52
N TYR A 376 9.30 -14.99 -2.37
CA TYR A 376 9.07 -13.82 -1.54
C TYR A 376 10.32 -12.96 -1.46
N THR A 377 10.12 -11.68 -1.26
CA THR A 377 11.19 -10.70 -1.01
C THR A 377 10.83 -9.86 0.21
N LEU A 378 11.76 -9.77 1.16
CA LEU A 378 11.68 -8.85 2.29
C LEU A 378 12.76 -7.79 2.10
N THR A 379 12.38 -6.53 2.23
CA THR A 379 13.30 -5.40 2.10
C THR A 379 13.39 -4.68 3.44
N VAL A 380 14.59 -4.60 3.98
CA VAL A 380 14.89 -3.97 5.28
C VAL A 380 15.81 -2.79 5.03
N LYS A 381 15.34 -1.55 5.27
CA LYS A 381 16.20 -0.37 5.27
C LYS A 381 16.78 -0.16 6.68
N VAL A 382 18.08 -0.27 6.76
CA VAL A 382 18.84 -0.28 8.03
C VAL A 382 19.09 1.16 8.47
N PRO A 383 18.74 1.55 9.71
CA PRO A 383 19.00 2.89 10.22
C PRO A 383 20.50 3.14 10.49
N ASP A 384 20.91 4.40 10.48
CA ASP A 384 22.29 4.80 10.78
C ASP A 384 22.69 4.46 12.22
N THR A 385 21.71 4.29 13.11
CA THR A 385 21.91 3.91 14.51
C THR A 385 21.97 2.41 14.76
N ILE A 386 22.05 1.58 13.71
CA ILE A 386 22.00 0.10 13.81
C ILE A 386 23.00 -0.49 14.79
N ALA A 387 24.20 0.09 14.93
CA ALA A 387 25.21 -0.39 15.87
C ALA A 387 24.70 -0.34 17.32
N ASN A 388 23.84 0.63 17.63
CA ASN A 388 23.36 0.90 18.99
C ASN A 388 22.16 0.03 19.39
N VAL A 389 21.42 -0.56 18.43
CA VAL A 389 20.26 -1.39 18.78
C VAL A 389 20.70 -2.78 19.23
N LYS A 390 19.93 -3.36 20.15
CA LYS A 390 20.19 -4.68 20.72
C LYS A 390 19.39 -5.79 20.03
N THR A 391 18.18 -5.47 19.63
CA THR A 391 17.28 -6.38 18.89
C THR A 391 17.07 -5.85 17.47
N PHE A 392 17.34 -6.66 16.47
CA PHE A 392 17.03 -6.37 15.07
C PHE A 392 16.84 -7.69 14.32
N LYS A 393 15.60 -8.12 14.21
CA LYS A 393 15.28 -9.43 13.64
C LYS A 393 14.02 -9.38 12.78
N VAL A 394 14.03 -10.15 11.72
CA VAL A 394 12.87 -10.40 10.86
C VAL A 394 12.24 -11.73 11.26
N THR A 395 10.93 -11.74 11.43
CA THR A 395 10.15 -12.96 11.64
C THR A 395 9.13 -13.07 10.52
N ASP A 396 9.09 -14.21 9.86
CA ASP A 396 8.14 -14.53 8.81
C ASP A 396 7.24 -15.68 9.26
N THR A 397 5.92 -15.50 9.18
CA THR A 397 4.96 -16.41 9.74
C THR A 397 3.93 -16.83 8.70
N VAL A 398 3.80 -18.12 8.52
CA VAL A 398 2.81 -18.77 7.66
C VAL A 398 1.92 -19.70 8.46
N THR A 399 0.75 -20.01 7.95
CA THR A 399 -0.04 -21.13 8.48
C THR A 399 0.61 -22.44 8.02
N PRO A 400 1.17 -23.26 8.94
CA PRO A 400 2.05 -24.38 8.57
C PRO A 400 1.35 -25.52 7.83
N THR A 401 0.01 -25.53 7.83
CA THR A 401 -0.80 -26.45 7.01
C THR A 401 -1.06 -25.93 5.60
N GLN A 402 -0.79 -24.66 5.33
CA GLN A 402 -1.09 -24.02 4.05
C GLN A 402 0.17 -23.68 3.24
N LEU A 403 1.19 -23.19 3.93
CA LEU A 403 2.47 -22.80 3.37
C LEU A 403 3.63 -23.37 4.19
N GLN A 404 4.72 -23.72 3.54
CA GLN A 404 5.93 -24.19 4.22
C GLN A 404 7.15 -23.43 3.68
N HIS A 405 7.92 -22.82 4.58
CA HIS A 405 9.20 -22.18 4.22
C HIS A 405 10.21 -23.20 3.67
N LEU A 406 10.89 -22.81 2.61
CA LEU A 406 12.03 -23.56 2.04
C LEU A 406 13.33 -22.85 2.43
N VAL A 407 13.78 -23.08 3.66
CA VAL A 407 14.92 -22.36 4.30
C VAL A 407 16.21 -22.43 3.48
N ASN A 408 16.42 -23.53 2.77
CA ASN A 408 17.58 -23.70 1.88
C ASN A 408 17.58 -22.76 0.67
N THR A 409 16.49 -22.01 0.46
CA THR A 409 16.38 -21.00 -0.62
C THR A 409 16.58 -19.58 -0.12
N VAL A 410 16.83 -19.39 1.19
CA VAL A 410 17.03 -18.06 1.78
C VAL A 410 18.36 -17.49 1.29
N GLU A 411 18.30 -16.33 0.69
CA GLU A 411 19.46 -15.52 0.32
C GLU A 411 19.36 -14.14 0.99
N VAL A 412 20.45 -13.67 1.57
CA VAL A 412 20.54 -12.35 2.19
C VAL A 412 21.58 -11.53 1.44
N LYS A 413 21.15 -10.45 0.80
CA LYS A 413 21.99 -9.57 -0.02
C LYS A 413 21.77 -8.11 0.35
N LEU A 414 22.71 -7.26 0.03
CA LEU A 414 22.46 -5.82 -0.04
C LEU A 414 21.75 -5.48 -1.36
N ALA A 415 21.14 -4.31 -1.43
CA ALA A 415 20.43 -3.85 -2.64
C ALA A 415 21.34 -3.73 -3.88
N ASP A 416 22.64 -3.60 -3.70
CA ASP A 416 23.65 -3.61 -4.77
C ASP A 416 24.01 -5.02 -5.26
N GLY A 417 23.41 -6.06 -4.69
CA GLY A 417 23.67 -7.47 -5.01
C GLY A 417 24.77 -8.12 -4.17
N THR A 418 25.47 -7.38 -3.32
CA THR A 418 26.51 -7.93 -2.45
C THR A 418 25.91 -8.93 -1.46
N VAL A 419 26.45 -10.15 -1.42
CA VAL A 419 26.00 -11.18 -0.48
C VAL A 419 26.42 -10.77 0.95
N VAL A 420 25.47 -10.81 1.87
CA VAL A 420 25.73 -10.60 3.30
C VAL A 420 26.29 -11.90 3.87
N ASP A 421 27.49 -11.83 4.45
CA ASP A 421 28.15 -12.99 5.08
C ASP A 421 27.26 -13.56 6.21
N SER A 422 27.08 -14.88 6.21
CA SER A 422 26.25 -15.59 7.19
C SER A 422 26.67 -15.41 8.65
N LYS A 423 27.86 -14.88 8.91
CA LYS A 423 28.27 -14.49 10.26
C LYS A 423 27.40 -13.35 10.84
N TYR A 424 26.77 -12.51 10.00
CA TYR A 424 25.98 -11.35 10.42
C TYR A 424 24.52 -11.67 10.73
N TYR A 425 24.07 -12.89 10.50
CA TYR A 425 22.70 -13.31 10.81
C TYR A 425 22.61 -14.78 11.22
N ASP A 426 21.59 -15.11 11.95
CA ASP A 426 21.21 -16.48 12.28
C ASP A 426 19.81 -16.76 11.72
N ILE A 427 19.57 -17.96 11.22
CA ILE A 427 18.27 -18.39 10.70
C ILE A 427 17.77 -19.52 11.57
N GLU A 428 16.52 -19.39 12.04
CA GLU A 428 15.79 -20.44 12.72
C GLU A 428 14.43 -20.63 12.04
N ASP A 429 14.06 -21.87 11.75
CA ASP A 429 12.77 -22.20 11.15
C ASP A 429 12.10 -23.29 11.99
N VAL A 430 10.97 -22.93 12.57
CA VAL A 430 10.15 -23.84 13.37
C VAL A 430 8.95 -24.28 12.54
N LYS A 431 9.13 -25.32 11.74
CA LYS A 431 8.12 -25.84 10.81
C LYS A 431 6.76 -26.11 11.45
N ALA A 432 6.74 -26.58 12.70
CA ALA A 432 5.50 -26.89 13.40
C ALA A 432 4.62 -25.65 13.67
N THR A 433 5.23 -24.48 13.82
CA THR A 433 4.53 -23.20 14.04
C THR A 433 4.44 -22.36 12.78
N GLY A 434 5.17 -22.73 11.73
CA GLY A 434 5.26 -21.93 10.50
C GLY A 434 6.03 -20.64 10.68
N VAL A 435 6.97 -20.59 11.64
CA VAL A 435 7.73 -19.38 11.95
C VAL A 435 9.17 -19.53 11.52
N MET A 436 9.63 -18.65 10.63
CA MET A 436 11.04 -18.47 10.26
C MET A 436 11.54 -17.15 10.84
N THR A 437 12.68 -17.19 11.52
CA THR A 437 13.32 -16.00 12.09
C THR A 437 14.70 -15.80 11.49
N ILE A 438 15.03 -14.55 11.13
CA ILE A 438 16.36 -14.12 10.67
C ILE A 438 16.82 -13.04 11.66
N ASP A 439 17.77 -13.39 12.54
CA ASP A 439 18.23 -12.53 13.62
C ASP A 439 19.58 -11.91 13.29
N PHE A 440 19.61 -10.59 13.09
CA PHE A 440 20.82 -9.82 12.77
C PHE A 440 21.59 -9.34 14.03
N LYS A 441 21.07 -9.60 15.21
CA LYS A 441 21.71 -9.30 16.48
C LYS A 441 21.98 -10.55 17.33
N SER A 442 22.07 -11.70 16.67
CA SER A 442 22.27 -13.00 17.30
C SER A 442 23.49 -13.01 18.21
N ASN A 443 23.30 -13.57 19.41
CA ASN A 443 24.37 -13.79 20.40
C ASN A 443 24.99 -15.20 20.27
N LYS A 444 24.56 -16.01 19.28
CA LYS A 444 25.07 -17.37 19.08
C LYS A 444 26.58 -17.34 18.73
N THR A 445 27.30 -18.37 19.16
CA THR A 445 28.74 -18.51 18.89
C THR A 445 29.02 -18.42 17.39
N GLY A 446 30.01 -17.63 17.01
CA GLY A 446 30.41 -17.41 15.62
C GLY A 446 29.60 -16.38 14.87
N LYS A 447 28.60 -15.74 15.50
CA LYS A 447 27.83 -14.63 14.90
C LYS A 447 28.40 -13.28 15.27
N VAL A 448 28.33 -12.34 14.33
CA VAL A 448 28.73 -10.94 14.50
C VAL A 448 27.47 -10.08 14.27
N LYS A 449 27.16 -9.26 15.25
CA LYS A 449 26.00 -8.32 15.17
C LYS A 449 26.19 -7.30 14.05
N LEU A 450 25.11 -6.89 13.38
CA LEU A 450 25.19 -5.76 12.46
C LEU A 450 25.75 -4.52 13.16
N GLY A 451 26.73 -3.93 12.55
CA GLY A 451 27.41 -2.72 13.03
C GLY A 451 27.38 -1.58 12.03
N ASP A 452 28.33 -0.66 12.18
CA ASP A 452 28.44 0.57 11.41
C ASP A 452 28.56 0.35 9.89
N ASP A 453 29.11 -0.78 9.47
CA ASP A 453 29.25 -1.16 8.04
C ASP A 453 27.90 -1.28 7.33
N PHE A 454 26.81 -1.39 8.08
CA PHE A 454 25.46 -1.53 7.55
C PHE A 454 24.59 -0.27 7.67
N LYS A 455 25.14 0.82 8.19
CA LYS A 455 24.44 2.11 8.31
C LYS A 455 23.84 2.55 6.97
N GLY A 456 22.57 2.89 6.96
CA GLY A 456 21.85 3.39 5.79
C GLY A 456 21.73 2.41 4.62
N LYS A 457 22.22 1.17 4.75
CA LYS A 457 22.12 0.17 3.71
C LYS A 457 20.74 -0.46 3.66
N THR A 458 20.41 -1.03 2.51
CA THR A 458 19.20 -1.82 2.34
C THR A 458 19.58 -3.29 2.21
N ILE A 459 19.04 -4.12 3.10
CA ILE A 459 19.14 -5.58 3.06
C ILE A 459 17.93 -6.12 2.32
N VAL A 460 18.17 -7.00 1.37
CA VAL A 460 17.16 -7.72 0.60
C VAL A 460 17.28 -9.20 0.94
N ILE A 461 16.21 -9.77 1.47
CA ILE A 461 16.11 -11.19 1.80
C ILE A 461 15.14 -11.81 0.82
N THR A 462 15.60 -12.79 0.07
CA THR A 462 14.73 -13.58 -0.82
C THR A 462 14.65 -15.01 -0.31
N TYR A 463 13.49 -15.61 -0.42
CA TYR A 463 13.25 -17.01 -0.07
C TYR A 463 12.05 -17.53 -0.83
N LYS A 464 11.81 -18.85 -0.75
CA LYS A 464 10.62 -19.48 -1.30
C LYS A 464 9.81 -20.16 -0.20
N ALA A 465 8.50 -20.24 -0.41
CA ALA A 465 7.62 -21.10 0.36
C ALA A 465 6.80 -21.98 -0.59
N GLU A 466 6.54 -23.22 -0.20
CA GLU A 466 5.73 -24.17 -0.97
C GLU A 466 4.26 -24.05 -0.55
N LEU A 467 3.35 -23.97 -1.52
CA LEU A 467 1.91 -24.00 -1.30
C LEU A 467 1.45 -25.46 -1.14
N LEU A 468 0.95 -25.79 0.04
CA LEU A 468 0.62 -27.16 0.41
C LEU A 468 -0.76 -27.60 -0.08
N GLY A 469 -0.99 -28.91 -0.12
CA GLY A 469 -2.25 -29.51 -0.57
C GLY A 469 -3.49 -29.07 0.24
N THR A 470 -3.29 -28.72 1.50
CA THR A 470 -4.31 -28.21 2.43
C THR A 470 -4.47 -26.69 2.41
N ALA A 471 -3.87 -26.02 1.43
CA ALA A 471 -4.01 -24.57 1.23
C ALA A 471 -5.48 -24.15 1.15
N ASP A 472 -5.78 -22.95 1.63
CA ASP A 472 -7.12 -22.36 1.59
C ASP A 472 -7.47 -21.94 0.15
N LYS A 473 -8.66 -22.35 -0.33
CA LYS A 473 -9.22 -22.04 -1.65
C LYS A 473 -10.35 -21.01 -1.56
N THR A 474 -10.55 -20.42 -0.38
CA THR A 474 -11.56 -19.38 -0.16
C THR A 474 -10.98 -17.98 -0.38
N ASP A 475 -11.82 -16.98 -0.24
CA ASP A 475 -11.42 -15.57 -0.31
C ASP A 475 -10.48 -15.14 0.83
N ALA A 476 -10.31 -15.96 1.87
CA ALA A 476 -9.29 -15.75 2.90
C ALA A 476 -7.88 -15.85 2.32
N GLY A 477 -7.65 -16.78 1.40
CA GLY A 477 -6.34 -17.06 0.82
C GLY A 477 -5.33 -17.58 1.84
N ASN A 478 -4.09 -17.68 1.42
CA ASN A 478 -2.99 -18.25 2.22
C ASN A 478 -2.04 -17.11 2.62
N LEU A 479 -2.22 -16.62 3.84
CA LEU A 479 -1.51 -15.45 4.35
C LEU A 479 -0.08 -15.81 4.72
N ASN A 480 0.85 -14.95 4.34
CA ASN A 480 2.22 -14.92 4.82
C ASN A 480 2.52 -13.55 5.42
N LYS A 481 2.69 -13.47 6.72
CA LYS A 481 2.95 -12.24 7.47
C LYS A 481 4.42 -12.14 7.83
N ALA A 482 5.01 -10.98 7.63
CA ALA A 482 6.36 -10.71 8.09
C ALA A 482 6.40 -9.54 9.08
N GLU A 483 7.37 -9.58 9.99
CA GLU A 483 7.57 -8.60 11.03
C GLU A 483 9.05 -8.27 11.14
N LEU A 484 9.39 -6.98 11.17
CA LEU A 484 10.69 -6.51 11.60
C LEU A 484 10.58 -6.07 13.05
N LYS A 485 11.25 -6.77 13.97
CA LYS A 485 11.35 -6.44 15.39
C LYS A 485 12.66 -5.74 15.70
N TYR A 486 12.60 -4.59 16.38
CA TYR A 486 13.79 -3.83 16.74
C TYR A 486 13.63 -3.13 18.09
N SER A 487 14.75 -2.93 18.82
CA SER A 487 14.76 -2.17 20.06
C SER A 487 14.96 -0.67 19.78
N ASN A 488 14.27 0.19 20.52
CA ASN A 488 14.52 1.63 20.52
C ASN A 488 15.51 2.07 21.61
N LYS A 489 15.73 1.21 22.61
CA LYS A 489 16.71 1.44 23.68
C LYS A 489 18.02 0.74 23.33
N THR A 490 19.13 1.39 23.60
CA THR A 490 20.47 0.95 23.21
C THR A 490 21.14 0.05 24.26
N ASP A 491 20.60 0.00 25.45
CA ASP A 491 21.16 -0.68 26.63
C ASP A 491 20.42 -1.96 27.02
N ILE A 492 19.23 -2.20 26.44
CA ILE A 492 18.35 -3.32 26.79
C ILE A 492 18.10 -4.19 25.56
N ASP A 493 18.28 -5.51 25.70
CA ASP A 493 17.78 -6.50 24.75
C ASP A 493 16.26 -6.61 24.95
N MET A 494 15.51 -6.13 23.98
CA MET A 494 14.05 -6.18 24.01
C MET A 494 13.58 -7.55 23.51
N THR A 495 13.49 -8.48 24.44
CA THR A 495 12.90 -9.80 24.21
C THR A 495 11.39 -9.79 24.54
N GLU A 496 10.66 -10.66 23.89
CA GLU A 496 9.22 -10.81 24.13
C GLU A 496 8.96 -11.09 25.64
N GLY A 497 8.07 -10.29 26.26
CA GLY A 497 7.73 -10.41 27.68
C GLY A 497 8.56 -9.57 28.64
N THR A 498 9.55 -8.81 28.20
CA THR A 498 10.25 -7.80 29.03
C THR A 498 9.54 -6.46 28.96
N GLU A 499 9.74 -5.63 29.98
CA GLU A 499 9.21 -4.26 30.00
C GLU A 499 9.78 -3.48 28.82
N GLY A 500 8.90 -3.07 27.90
CA GLY A 500 9.27 -2.50 26.60
C GLY A 500 9.45 -3.54 25.50
N ASN A 501 8.34 -4.16 25.05
CA ASN A 501 8.35 -5.06 23.90
C ASN A 501 9.07 -4.42 22.70
N PRO A 502 9.82 -5.21 21.90
CA PRO A 502 10.45 -4.69 20.72
C PRO A 502 9.41 -4.07 19.79
N TYR A 503 9.73 -2.93 19.19
CA TYR A 503 8.89 -2.34 18.18
C TYR A 503 8.83 -3.26 16.98
N THR A 504 7.64 -3.37 16.40
CA THR A 504 7.38 -4.28 15.31
C THR A 504 6.78 -3.52 14.15
N ILE A 505 7.39 -3.63 12.98
CA ILE A 505 6.79 -3.19 11.71
C ILE A 505 6.26 -4.44 11.02
N HIS A 506 5.01 -4.40 10.57
CA HIS A 506 4.35 -5.53 9.94
C HIS A 506 4.18 -5.30 8.44
N ASP A 507 4.24 -6.39 7.69
CA ASP A 507 3.81 -6.42 6.31
C ASP A 507 3.29 -7.81 5.93
N GLU A 508 2.34 -7.88 5.02
CA GLU A 508 1.63 -9.10 4.68
C GLU A 508 1.63 -9.32 3.16
N ALA A 509 1.61 -10.58 2.77
CA ALA A 509 1.33 -11.01 1.41
C ALA A 509 0.41 -12.21 1.43
N VAL A 510 -0.47 -12.33 0.44
CA VAL A 510 -1.41 -13.44 0.35
C VAL A 510 -1.26 -14.18 -0.97
N VAL A 511 -1.39 -15.48 -0.91
CA VAL A 511 -1.41 -16.34 -2.10
C VAL A 511 -2.77 -16.99 -2.22
N TYR A 512 -3.40 -16.83 -3.37
CA TYR A 512 -4.64 -17.50 -3.71
C TYR A 512 -4.38 -18.76 -4.51
N THR A 513 -5.24 -19.72 -4.35
CA THR A 513 -5.35 -20.89 -5.19
C THR A 513 -6.83 -21.24 -5.30
N PHE A 514 -7.24 -21.73 -6.43
CA PHE A 514 -8.64 -21.87 -6.77
C PHE A 514 -9.03 -23.31 -7.04
N LYS A 515 -10.30 -23.51 -7.33
CA LYS A 515 -10.84 -24.78 -7.74
C LYS A 515 -11.80 -24.63 -8.90
N THR A 516 -11.97 -25.68 -9.66
CA THR A 516 -13.02 -25.82 -10.67
C THR A 516 -13.77 -27.12 -10.41
N SER A 517 -15.04 -27.14 -10.74
CA SER A 517 -15.87 -28.32 -10.63
C SER A 517 -16.75 -28.49 -11.85
N ILE A 518 -17.12 -29.73 -12.12
CA ILE A 518 -18.05 -30.09 -13.19
C ILE A 518 -19.26 -30.77 -12.63
N LYS A 519 -20.37 -30.62 -13.31
CA LYS A 519 -21.56 -31.45 -13.14
C LYS A 519 -21.92 -32.10 -14.46
N LYS A 520 -21.74 -33.40 -14.51
CA LYS A 520 -21.96 -34.24 -15.67
C LYS A 520 -23.35 -34.86 -15.64
N THR A 521 -24.13 -34.61 -16.64
CA THR A 521 -25.51 -35.12 -16.75
C THR A 521 -25.83 -35.66 -18.16
N ASP A 522 -26.92 -36.34 -18.27
CA ASP A 522 -27.60 -36.59 -19.57
C ASP A 522 -28.53 -35.42 -19.94
N GLU A 523 -29.22 -35.55 -21.06
CA GLU A 523 -30.21 -34.55 -21.58
C GLU A 523 -31.44 -34.38 -20.66
N ARG A 524 -31.65 -35.27 -19.69
CA ARG A 524 -32.74 -35.25 -18.70
C ARG A 524 -32.26 -34.76 -17.35
N GLU A 525 -31.06 -34.20 -17.30
CA GLU A 525 -30.39 -33.74 -16.07
C GLU A 525 -30.06 -34.88 -15.08
N MET A 526 -30.11 -36.14 -15.53
CA MET A 526 -29.72 -37.28 -14.70
C MET A 526 -28.19 -37.29 -14.59
N PRO A 527 -27.65 -37.44 -13.37
CA PRO A 527 -26.22 -37.52 -13.13
C PRO A 527 -25.56 -38.66 -13.90
N LEU A 528 -24.39 -38.44 -14.46
CA LEU A 528 -23.61 -39.50 -15.11
C LEU A 528 -22.34 -39.74 -14.24
N PRO A 529 -22.31 -40.82 -13.47
CA PRO A 529 -21.16 -41.23 -12.69
C PRO A 529 -20.08 -41.87 -13.58
N ASP A 530 -18.90 -42.06 -13.02
CA ASP A 530 -17.79 -42.81 -13.60
C ASP A 530 -17.28 -42.26 -14.95
N VAL A 531 -17.67 -41.02 -15.32
CA VAL A 531 -17.17 -40.33 -16.51
C VAL A 531 -15.78 -39.74 -16.22
N GLU A 532 -14.83 -40.01 -17.10
CA GLU A 532 -13.43 -39.61 -16.91
C GLU A 532 -13.08 -38.44 -17.79
N PHE A 533 -12.38 -37.47 -17.22
CA PHE A 533 -11.86 -36.28 -17.91
C PHE A 533 -10.38 -36.11 -17.63
N ASP A 534 -9.64 -35.64 -18.60
CA ASP A 534 -8.32 -35.09 -18.43
C ASP A 534 -8.40 -33.55 -18.43
N LEU A 535 -7.87 -32.93 -17.38
CA LEU A 535 -7.73 -31.49 -17.27
C LEU A 535 -6.38 -31.06 -17.81
N TYR A 536 -6.41 -30.11 -18.74
CA TYR A 536 -5.23 -29.48 -19.33
C TYR A 536 -5.19 -27.99 -18.99
N LYS A 537 -3.99 -27.47 -18.79
CA LYS A 537 -3.71 -26.04 -18.62
C LYS A 537 -2.94 -25.53 -19.83
N LYS A 538 -3.29 -24.33 -20.32
CA LYS A 538 -2.52 -23.66 -21.36
C LYS A 538 -1.14 -23.32 -20.82
N TYR A 539 -0.11 -23.68 -21.57
CA TYR A 539 1.27 -23.40 -21.20
C TYR A 539 1.58 -21.91 -21.36
N VAL A 540 2.15 -21.31 -20.33
CA VAL A 540 2.75 -19.97 -20.34
C VAL A 540 4.21 -20.13 -19.97
N ALA A 541 5.13 -19.54 -20.71
CA ALA A 541 6.58 -19.70 -20.50
C ALA A 541 7.04 -19.37 -19.08
N ALA A 542 6.32 -18.50 -18.38
CA ALA A 542 6.57 -18.08 -17.00
C ALA A 542 6.13 -19.11 -15.93
N ASP A 543 5.41 -20.16 -16.27
CA ASP A 543 4.92 -21.17 -15.31
C ASP A 543 6.03 -22.13 -14.78
N GLY A 544 7.31 -21.78 -14.90
CA GLY A 544 8.43 -22.53 -14.32
C GLY A 544 8.88 -23.76 -15.13
N ALA A 545 9.72 -24.62 -14.55
CA ALA A 545 10.42 -25.73 -15.21
C ALA A 545 9.50 -26.90 -15.61
N ILE A 546 8.56 -26.64 -16.50
CA ILE A 546 7.79 -27.73 -17.11
C ILE A 546 8.59 -28.29 -18.28
N THR A 547 8.96 -29.56 -18.18
CA THR A 547 9.69 -30.24 -19.24
C THR A 547 8.85 -30.30 -20.52
N THR A 548 9.48 -30.02 -21.66
CA THR A 548 8.83 -30.00 -22.99
C THR A 548 8.13 -31.30 -23.37
N SER A 549 8.45 -32.42 -22.69
CA SER A 549 7.90 -33.74 -22.95
C SER A 549 6.43 -33.92 -22.62
N ASN A 550 5.84 -33.06 -21.79
CA ASN A 550 4.45 -33.17 -21.33
C ASN A 550 3.49 -32.18 -22.02
N LYS A 551 3.95 -31.44 -23.02
CA LYS A 551 3.12 -30.47 -23.73
C LYS A 551 2.34 -31.12 -24.85
N VAL A 552 1.06 -30.76 -24.96
CA VAL A 552 0.17 -31.22 -26.02
C VAL A 552 -0.44 -30.04 -26.74
N ILE A 553 -0.77 -30.23 -28.02
CA ILE A 553 -1.50 -29.26 -28.83
C ILE A 553 -2.83 -29.89 -29.20
N PHE A 554 -3.93 -29.16 -28.99
CA PHE A 554 -5.24 -29.62 -29.43
C PHE A 554 -5.42 -29.31 -30.91
N GLN A 555 -5.57 -30.36 -31.74
CA GLN A 555 -5.87 -30.22 -33.15
C GLN A 555 -7.31 -30.66 -33.43
N LYS A 556 -8.05 -29.81 -34.10
CA LYS A 556 -9.33 -30.20 -34.68
C LYS A 556 -9.08 -31.15 -35.85
N VAL A 557 -9.56 -32.38 -35.76
CA VAL A 557 -9.53 -33.34 -36.87
C VAL A 557 -10.86 -33.24 -37.62
N GLU A 558 -10.83 -32.83 -38.87
CA GLU A 558 -12.00 -32.96 -39.76
C GLU A 558 -12.17 -34.45 -40.07
N CYS A 559 -13.27 -35.02 -39.68
CA CYS A 559 -13.57 -36.43 -39.86
C CYS A 559 -14.92 -36.59 -40.53
N ASP A 560 -14.92 -37.25 -41.69
CA ASP A 560 -16.15 -37.58 -42.48
C ASP A 560 -16.91 -38.77 -41.87
N VAL A 561 -16.39 -39.41 -40.84
CA VAL A 561 -17.00 -40.57 -40.19
C VAL A 561 -17.32 -40.20 -38.73
N ILE A 562 -18.54 -40.51 -38.29
CA ILE A 562 -19.09 -40.25 -36.97
C ILE A 562 -18.40 -41.19 -35.93
N ASP A 563 -17.13 -41.05 -35.76
CA ASP A 563 -16.41 -41.60 -34.63
C ASP A 563 -16.00 -40.45 -33.68
N ALA A 564 -16.79 -40.32 -32.62
CA ALA A 564 -16.58 -39.24 -31.64
C ALA A 564 -15.21 -39.30 -30.95
N SER A 565 -14.56 -40.48 -30.93
CA SER A 565 -13.21 -40.65 -30.35
C SER A 565 -12.09 -40.06 -31.22
N ALA A 566 -12.37 -39.78 -32.49
CA ALA A 566 -11.39 -39.22 -33.42
C ALA A 566 -11.47 -37.69 -33.60
N ALA A 567 -12.43 -37.01 -32.97
CA ALA A 567 -12.69 -35.58 -33.20
C ALA A 567 -11.58 -34.65 -32.75
N TYR A 568 -10.72 -35.11 -31.83
CA TYR A 568 -9.55 -34.37 -31.36
C TYR A 568 -8.35 -35.32 -31.14
N LYS A 569 -7.34 -35.18 -31.97
CA LYS A 569 -6.03 -35.79 -31.70
C LYS A 569 -5.21 -34.86 -30.81
N LEU A 570 -4.73 -35.40 -29.71
CA LEU A 570 -3.66 -34.76 -28.93
C LEU A 570 -2.34 -34.99 -29.66
N GLY A 571 -1.79 -33.93 -30.25
CA GLY A 571 -0.48 -34.00 -30.90
C GLY A 571 0.61 -33.58 -29.92
N LEU A 572 1.61 -34.44 -29.72
CA LEU A 572 2.83 -34.08 -29.02
C LEU A 572 3.75 -33.31 -29.98
N ASN A 573 4.12 -32.08 -29.65
CA ASN A 573 5.08 -31.25 -30.38
C ASN A 573 4.76 -30.94 -31.85
N ASN A 574 3.54 -30.63 -32.19
CA ASN A 574 3.21 -30.34 -33.58
C ASN A 574 3.33 -28.83 -33.91
N THR A 575 3.93 -28.53 -35.06
CA THR A 575 4.27 -27.18 -35.52
C THR A 575 3.28 -26.56 -36.51
N ALA A 576 2.18 -27.21 -36.78
CA ALA A 576 1.25 -26.76 -37.84
C ALA A 576 -0.01 -26.09 -37.25
N GLY A 577 -0.01 -24.76 -37.23
CA GLY A 577 -1.21 -23.92 -37.25
C GLY A 577 -1.80 -23.46 -35.92
N ASP A 578 -1.71 -24.22 -34.84
CA ASP A 578 -2.10 -23.75 -33.48
C ASP A 578 -0.87 -23.66 -32.61
N THR A 579 -0.55 -22.45 -32.14
CA THR A 579 0.66 -22.16 -31.35
C THR A 579 0.44 -22.44 -29.87
N ASP A 580 -0.80 -22.68 -29.43
CA ASP A 580 -1.13 -22.92 -28.03
C ASP A 580 -0.71 -24.32 -27.58
N GLN A 581 0.19 -24.37 -26.61
CA GLN A 581 0.63 -25.59 -25.97
C GLN A 581 -0.15 -25.84 -24.67
N TRP A 582 -0.51 -27.09 -24.42
CA TRP A 582 -1.31 -27.48 -23.27
C TRP A 582 -0.60 -28.59 -22.50
N ILE A 583 -0.75 -28.55 -21.18
CA ILE A 583 -0.12 -29.51 -20.27
C ILE A 583 -1.22 -30.23 -19.51
N LYS A 584 -1.17 -31.56 -19.50
CA LYS A 584 -2.07 -32.35 -18.67
C LYS A 584 -1.72 -32.13 -17.19
N ILE A 585 -2.72 -31.65 -16.43
CA ILE A 585 -2.59 -31.37 -14.99
C ILE A 585 -3.03 -32.59 -14.18
N LYS A 586 -4.23 -33.13 -14.49
CA LYS A 586 -4.85 -34.18 -13.69
C LYS A 586 -5.90 -34.95 -14.49
N SER A 587 -6.11 -36.22 -14.17
CA SER A 587 -7.32 -36.96 -14.56
C SER A 587 -8.33 -36.93 -13.42
N ILE A 588 -9.59 -36.72 -13.74
CA ILE A 588 -10.70 -36.68 -12.78
C ILE A 588 -11.81 -37.63 -13.24
N LYS A 589 -12.60 -38.09 -12.27
CA LYS A 589 -13.71 -39.00 -12.49
C LYS A 589 -14.93 -38.52 -11.74
N THR A 590 -16.10 -38.53 -12.38
CA THR A 590 -17.34 -38.10 -11.74
C THR A 590 -17.81 -39.11 -10.71
N GLY A 591 -18.27 -38.59 -9.57
CA GLY A 591 -18.90 -39.36 -8.50
C GLY A 591 -20.33 -39.79 -8.81
N PRO A 592 -21.00 -40.44 -7.86
CA PRO A 592 -22.39 -40.91 -8.02
C PRO A 592 -23.40 -39.81 -8.36
N ASP A 593 -23.14 -38.60 -7.95
CA ASP A 593 -23.96 -37.42 -8.22
C ASP A 593 -23.59 -36.69 -9.55
N GLY A 594 -22.67 -37.27 -10.34
CA GLY A 594 -22.18 -36.71 -11.57
C GLY A 594 -21.21 -35.55 -11.39
N THR A 595 -20.74 -35.27 -10.16
CA THR A 595 -19.79 -34.18 -9.90
C THR A 595 -18.35 -34.65 -9.85
N ALA A 596 -17.43 -33.79 -10.26
CA ALA A 596 -15.99 -33.92 -9.98
C ALA A 596 -15.40 -32.53 -9.75
N GLU A 597 -14.38 -32.47 -8.88
CA GLU A 597 -13.71 -31.22 -8.50
C GLU A 597 -12.19 -31.35 -8.66
N VAL A 598 -11.56 -30.28 -9.09
CA VAL A 598 -10.12 -30.09 -9.06
C VAL A 598 -9.82 -28.81 -8.31
N ASP A 599 -9.02 -28.91 -7.30
CA ASP A 599 -8.57 -27.79 -6.47
C ASP A 599 -7.07 -27.55 -6.60
N GLY A 600 -6.61 -26.44 -6.04
CA GLY A 600 -5.20 -26.07 -6.04
C GLY A 600 -4.72 -25.50 -7.37
N LEU A 601 -5.58 -24.84 -8.12
CA LEU A 601 -5.30 -24.28 -9.43
C LEU A 601 -5.11 -22.74 -9.35
N PRO A 602 -4.15 -22.17 -10.09
CA PRO A 602 -4.09 -20.72 -10.29
C PRO A 602 -5.07 -20.27 -11.38
N ASN A 603 -5.27 -18.96 -11.53
CA ASN A 603 -5.93 -18.41 -12.73
C ASN A 603 -5.20 -18.85 -14.00
N GLY A 604 -5.94 -19.06 -15.04
CA GLY A 604 -5.42 -19.49 -16.33
C GLY A 604 -6.48 -20.08 -17.23
N ASN A 605 -6.07 -20.42 -18.44
CA ASN A 605 -6.92 -21.10 -19.40
C ASN A 605 -6.80 -22.61 -19.21
N TYR A 606 -7.95 -23.27 -19.08
CA TYR A 606 -8.03 -24.70 -18.87
C TYR A 606 -8.99 -25.34 -19.86
N LYS A 607 -8.73 -26.61 -20.18
CA LYS A 607 -9.62 -27.43 -21.00
C LYS A 607 -9.83 -28.81 -20.38
N LEU A 608 -11.05 -29.27 -20.40
CA LEU A 608 -11.45 -30.61 -20.00
C LEU A 608 -11.67 -31.45 -21.26
N VAL A 609 -10.99 -32.57 -21.35
CA VAL A 609 -11.17 -33.56 -22.42
C VAL A 609 -11.81 -34.78 -21.82
N GLU A 610 -13.00 -35.15 -22.27
CA GLU A 610 -13.65 -36.37 -21.84
C GLU A 610 -12.94 -37.56 -22.47
N THR A 611 -12.41 -38.45 -21.65
CA THR A 611 -11.65 -39.64 -22.08
C THR A 611 -12.45 -40.92 -21.99
N LYS A 612 -13.48 -40.95 -21.15
CA LYS A 612 -14.39 -42.07 -21.00
C LYS A 612 -15.77 -41.58 -20.55
N THR A 613 -16.81 -42.12 -21.12
CA THR A 613 -18.19 -41.88 -20.71
C THR A 613 -18.87 -43.17 -20.24
N GLU A 614 -20.05 -43.03 -19.64
CA GLU A 614 -20.89 -44.16 -19.27
C GLU A 614 -21.43 -44.89 -20.52
N ASP A 615 -21.64 -46.19 -20.39
CA ASP A 615 -22.12 -47.04 -21.49
C ASP A 615 -23.44 -46.51 -22.12
N GLY A 616 -23.49 -46.43 -23.41
CA GLY A 616 -24.64 -45.95 -24.17
C GLY A 616 -24.64 -44.42 -24.42
N TYR A 617 -23.68 -43.70 -23.96
CA TYR A 617 -23.51 -42.27 -24.24
C TYR A 617 -22.35 -42.02 -25.19
N ASN A 618 -22.44 -40.94 -25.94
CA ASN A 618 -21.39 -40.50 -26.83
C ASN A 618 -20.40 -39.60 -26.09
N LEU A 619 -19.10 -39.78 -26.35
CA LEU A 619 -18.07 -38.84 -25.91
C LEU A 619 -18.31 -37.46 -26.49
N LEU A 620 -17.87 -36.45 -25.77
CA LEU A 620 -17.86 -35.06 -26.24
C LEU A 620 -17.00 -34.94 -27.51
N LYS A 621 -17.50 -34.19 -28.50
CA LYS A 621 -16.76 -33.92 -29.72
C LYS A 621 -15.63 -32.91 -29.60
N SER A 622 -15.64 -32.11 -28.54
CA SER A 622 -14.68 -31.04 -28.30
C SER A 622 -14.34 -30.93 -26.82
N PRO A 623 -13.13 -30.46 -26.48
CA PRO A 623 -12.81 -30.07 -25.15
C PRO A 623 -13.77 -29.00 -24.62
N VAL A 624 -14.00 -29.00 -23.31
CA VAL A 624 -14.81 -28.01 -22.62
C VAL A 624 -13.88 -26.99 -21.99
N ASP A 625 -14.12 -25.71 -22.21
CA ASP A 625 -13.38 -24.65 -21.56
C ASP A 625 -13.72 -24.61 -20.07
N ALA A 626 -12.67 -24.54 -19.24
CA ALA A 626 -12.74 -24.53 -17.79
C ALA A 626 -11.87 -23.41 -17.21
N ASP A 627 -11.83 -22.27 -17.89
CA ASP A 627 -10.98 -21.13 -17.55
C ASP A 627 -11.29 -20.60 -16.16
N LEU A 628 -10.22 -20.28 -15.42
CA LEU A 628 -10.28 -19.60 -14.14
C LEU A 628 -9.80 -18.16 -14.33
N THR A 629 -10.67 -17.19 -14.05
CA THR A 629 -10.40 -15.75 -14.20
C THR A 629 -10.92 -14.99 -12.97
N ILE A 630 -10.59 -15.48 -11.79
CA ILE A 630 -11.08 -14.95 -10.52
C ILE A 630 -10.29 -13.68 -10.17
N ALA A 631 -10.99 -12.55 -10.07
CA ALA A 631 -10.41 -11.31 -9.58
C ALA A 631 -10.34 -11.34 -8.05
N TYR A 632 -9.19 -11.04 -7.47
CA TYR A 632 -8.93 -11.11 -6.03
C TYR A 632 -8.16 -9.89 -5.47
N ALA A 633 -7.73 -8.96 -6.31
CA ALA A 633 -6.85 -7.86 -5.91
C ALA A 633 -7.54 -6.78 -5.05
N ASP A 634 -8.87 -6.64 -5.15
CA ASP A 634 -9.59 -5.49 -4.59
C ASP A 634 -9.66 -5.47 -3.04
N ALA A 635 -9.40 -6.60 -2.38
CA ALA A 635 -9.36 -6.64 -0.91
C ALA A 635 -8.15 -5.92 -0.31
N TRP A 636 -7.16 -5.55 -1.13
CA TRP A 636 -5.89 -4.96 -0.71
C TRP A 636 -5.72 -3.50 -1.10
N ALA A 637 -6.53 -3.02 -2.01
CA ALA A 637 -6.20 -1.87 -2.86
C ALA A 637 -6.48 -0.48 -2.26
N THR A 638 -7.03 -0.33 -1.06
CA THR A 638 -7.67 0.97 -0.79
C THR A 638 -7.44 1.64 0.55
N ASN A 639 -6.75 1.04 1.52
CA ASN A 639 -6.58 1.70 2.81
C ASN A 639 -5.12 1.64 3.27
N ASP A 640 -4.48 2.78 3.36
CA ASP A 640 -3.28 2.95 4.14
C ASP A 640 -3.64 2.72 5.61
N TYR A 641 -3.19 1.61 6.18
CA TYR A 641 -3.31 1.36 7.61
C TYR A 641 -2.10 1.96 8.30
N TYR A 642 -2.36 2.68 9.37
CA TYR A 642 -1.30 3.14 10.26
C TYR A 642 -1.40 2.36 11.55
N ASP A 643 -0.25 1.95 12.10
CA ASP A 643 -0.21 1.41 13.45
C ASP A 643 -0.51 2.51 14.48
N GLU A 644 -0.55 2.15 15.75
CA GLU A 644 -0.78 3.09 16.85
C GLU A 644 0.32 4.16 16.98
N TYR A 645 1.45 3.99 16.28
CA TYR A 645 2.58 4.91 16.22
C TYR A 645 2.61 5.74 14.94
N GLY A 646 1.60 5.61 14.07
CA GLY A 646 1.56 6.30 12.78
C GLY A 646 2.51 5.71 11.73
N VAL A 647 2.94 4.46 11.89
CA VAL A 647 3.74 3.74 10.88
C VAL A 647 2.80 3.17 9.83
N LEU A 648 3.06 3.49 8.58
CA LEU A 648 2.31 2.95 7.46
C LEU A 648 2.55 1.43 7.35
N ILE A 649 1.49 0.66 7.55
CA ILE A 649 1.42 -0.75 7.19
C ILE A 649 0.84 -0.80 5.77
N LYS A 650 1.72 -0.78 4.78
CA LYS A 650 1.32 -0.66 3.37
C LYS A 650 0.42 -1.78 2.87
N HIS A 651 0.53 -2.95 3.47
CA HIS A 651 -0.07 -4.16 2.93
C HIS A 651 -0.71 -4.97 4.05
N LYS A 652 -1.93 -4.61 4.40
CA LYS A 652 -2.76 -5.38 5.31
C LYS A 652 -4.04 -5.75 4.59
N LYS A 653 -4.41 -7.03 4.66
CA LYS A 653 -5.69 -7.49 4.12
C LYS A 653 -6.84 -6.84 4.89
N ASP A 654 -7.73 -6.19 4.18
CA ASP A 654 -8.99 -5.70 4.73
C ASP A 654 -9.94 -6.88 4.97
N THR A 655 -10.00 -7.35 6.20
CA THR A 655 -10.85 -8.49 6.58
C THR A 655 -12.34 -8.19 6.48
N SER A 656 -12.74 -6.93 6.32
CA SER A 656 -14.14 -6.54 6.09
C SER A 656 -14.58 -6.75 4.64
N LYS A 657 -13.63 -6.89 3.71
CA LYS A 657 -13.87 -7.11 2.28
C LYS A 657 -13.57 -8.54 1.90
N LYS A 658 -14.44 -9.11 1.10
CA LYS A 658 -14.16 -10.38 0.42
C LYS A 658 -13.27 -10.13 -0.78
N ALA A 659 -12.24 -10.95 -0.94
CA ALA A 659 -11.42 -10.92 -2.14
C ALA A 659 -12.22 -11.33 -3.37
N PHE A 660 -13.09 -12.34 -3.22
CA PHE A 660 -14.04 -12.79 -4.22
C PHE A 660 -15.18 -13.57 -3.56
N ASP A 661 -16.30 -13.73 -4.27
CA ASP A 661 -17.42 -14.54 -3.80
C ASP A 661 -17.26 -15.98 -4.27
N THR A 662 -17.01 -16.90 -3.35
CA THR A 662 -16.82 -18.33 -3.62
C THR A 662 -18.07 -18.99 -4.24
N THR A 663 -19.27 -18.48 -3.97
CA THR A 663 -20.51 -19.04 -4.52
C THR A 663 -20.68 -18.76 -6.01
N THR A 664 -20.17 -17.65 -6.48
CA THR A 664 -20.17 -17.28 -7.89
C THR A 664 -18.95 -17.79 -8.62
N ALA A 665 -17.77 -17.75 -7.97
CA ALA A 665 -16.50 -18.16 -8.56
C ALA A 665 -16.42 -19.67 -8.83
N TYR A 666 -17.07 -20.49 -7.99
CA TYR A 666 -16.96 -21.97 -8.02
C TYR A 666 -18.23 -22.67 -8.50
N LYS A 667 -18.98 -22.02 -9.38
CA LYS A 667 -20.14 -22.68 -10.01
C LYS A 667 -19.68 -23.86 -10.86
N PRO A 668 -20.31 -25.06 -10.71
CA PRO A 668 -19.95 -26.18 -11.53
C PRO A 668 -20.22 -25.94 -13.01
N ILE A 669 -19.28 -26.34 -13.85
CA ILE A 669 -19.43 -26.35 -15.29
C ILE A 669 -20.40 -27.46 -15.66
N GLN A 670 -21.52 -27.10 -16.28
CA GLN A 670 -22.53 -28.08 -16.70
C GLN A 670 -22.09 -28.75 -18.01
N ILE A 671 -21.96 -30.08 -17.99
CA ILE A 671 -21.52 -30.86 -19.12
C ILE A 671 -22.57 -31.95 -19.40
N VAL A 672 -23.13 -31.96 -20.61
CA VAL A 672 -24.22 -32.89 -20.97
C VAL A 672 -23.74 -33.85 -22.04
N ASN A 673 -23.91 -35.18 -21.79
CA ASN A 673 -23.74 -36.20 -22.80
C ASN A 673 -25.09 -36.65 -23.36
N ARG A 674 -25.07 -37.01 -24.62
CA ARG A 674 -26.22 -37.53 -25.33
C ARG A 674 -26.12 -39.04 -25.52
N LYS A 675 -27.24 -39.72 -25.42
CA LYS A 675 -27.29 -41.15 -25.75
C LYS A 675 -27.00 -41.36 -27.23
N GLY A 676 -26.18 -42.34 -27.49
CA GLY A 676 -25.98 -42.82 -28.84
C GLY A 676 -27.28 -43.42 -29.43
N PHE A 677 -27.43 -43.40 -30.72
CA PHE A 677 -28.47 -44.17 -31.35
C PHE A 677 -28.16 -45.65 -31.17
N ASN A 678 -28.97 -46.35 -30.40
CA ASN A 678 -29.00 -47.81 -30.51
C ASN A 678 -29.55 -48.11 -31.91
N LEU A 679 -28.75 -48.72 -32.73
CA LEU A 679 -29.30 -49.35 -33.91
C LEU A 679 -30.47 -50.27 -33.42
N PRO A 680 -31.67 -50.20 -33.99
CA PRO A 680 -32.70 -51.16 -33.65
C PRO A 680 -32.07 -52.54 -33.80
N VAL A 681 -32.26 -53.39 -32.78
CA VAL A 681 -31.79 -54.76 -32.85
C VAL A 681 -32.58 -55.43 -33.95
N THR A 682 -32.15 -55.19 -35.18
CA THR A 682 -32.74 -55.82 -36.38
C THR A 682 -32.22 -57.22 -36.56
N GLY A 683 -31.37 -57.73 -35.63
CA GLY A 683 -30.69 -58.98 -35.80
C GLY A 683 -31.41 -60.26 -35.31
N GLY A 684 -32.44 -60.14 -34.47
CA GLY A 684 -33.06 -61.35 -33.91
C GLY A 684 -34.23 -61.89 -34.72
N PHE A 685 -35.21 -61.08 -34.99
CA PHE A 685 -36.44 -61.51 -35.67
C PHE A 685 -36.45 -61.25 -37.16
N GLY A 686 -35.83 -60.17 -37.61
CA GLY A 686 -35.72 -59.82 -39.01
C GLY A 686 -34.93 -60.84 -39.83
N THR A 687 -33.76 -61.27 -39.28
CA THR A 687 -32.88 -62.25 -39.93
C THR A 687 -33.56 -63.59 -40.02
N LEU A 688 -34.32 -64.04 -39.01
CA LEU A 688 -35.11 -65.24 -39.07
C LEU A 688 -36.23 -65.14 -40.05
N LEU A 689 -36.93 -63.98 -40.15
CA LEU A 689 -38.00 -63.76 -41.12
C LEU A 689 -37.47 -63.74 -42.56
N PHE A 690 -36.39 -63.02 -42.86
CA PHE A 690 -35.75 -62.97 -44.14
C PHE A 690 -35.14 -64.31 -44.55
N SER A 691 -34.52 -65.03 -43.60
CA SER A 691 -34.06 -66.41 -43.90
C SER A 691 -35.18 -67.35 -44.13
N GLY A 692 -36.27 -67.25 -43.35
CA GLY A 692 -37.46 -68.05 -43.57
C GLY A 692 -38.14 -67.80 -44.96
N ILE A 693 -38.29 -66.52 -45.31
CA ILE A 693 -38.82 -66.12 -46.61
C ILE A 693 -37.87 -66.57 -47.72
N GLY A 694 -36.58 -66.41 -47.55
CA GLY A 694 -35.58 -66.88 -48.53
C GLY A 694 -35.64 -68.36 -48.76
N VAL A 695 -35.74 -69.17 -47.70
CA VAL A 695 -35.90 -70.62 -47.80
C VAL A 695 -37.22 -70.98 -48.52
N LEU A 696 -38.34 -70.30 -48.20
CA LEU A 696 -39.59 -70.53 -48.85
C LEU A 696 -39.54 -70.18 -50.37
N LEU A 697 -38.91 -69.14 -50.78
CA LEU A 697 -38.72 -68.73 -52.16
C LEU A 697 -37.86 -69.75 -52.91
N VAL A 698 -36.79 -70.28 -52.31
CA VAL A 698 -35.94 -71.32 -52.88
C VAL A 698 -36.79 -72.60 -53.04
N LEU A 699 -37.55 -73.01 -52.04
CA LEU A 699 -38.43 -74.17 -52.13
C LEU A 699 -39.47 -73.99 -53.18
N ALA A 700 -40.09 -72.80 -53.27
CA ALA A 700 -41.06 -72.50 -54.32
C ALA A 700 -40.42 -72.57 -55.72
N GLY A 701 -39.20 -72.00 -55.84
CA GLY A 701 -38.40 -72.06 -57.06
C GLY A 701 -38.07 -73.51 -57.48
N VAL A 702 -37.68 -74.33 -56.51
CA VAL A 702 -37.46 -75.76 -56.78
C VAL A 702 -38.76 -76.49 -57.18
N CYS A 703 -39.84 -76.18 -56.48
CA CYS A 703 -41.14 -76.74 -56.84
C CYS A 703 -41.57 -76.36 -58.29
N VAL A 704 -41.35 -75.11 -58.70
CA VAL A 704 -41.59 -74.62 -60.07
C VAL A 704 -40.69 -75.35 -61.07
N LEU A 705 -39.38 -75.50 -60.74
CA LEU A 705 -38.46 -76.27 -61.60
C LEU A 705 -38.86 -77.72 -61.69
N PHE A 706 -39.31 -78.38 -60.66
CA PHE A 706 -39.84 -79.75 -60.70
C PHE A 706 -41.12 -79.81 -61.52
N SER A 707 -41.99 -78.81 -61.39
CA SER A 707 -43.23 -78.72 -62.14
C SER A 707 -42.98 -78.53 -63.67
N LEU A 708 -41.96 -77.68 -63.96
CA LEU A 708 -41.54 -77.46 -65.38
C LEU A 708 -40.85 -78.71 -65.95
N LYS A 709 -40.04 -79.39 -65.13
CA LYS A 709 -39.42 -80.67 -65.56
C LYS A 709 -40.40 -81.81 -65.74
N LYS A 710 -41.56 -81.77 -65.06
CA LYS A 710 -42.65 -82.73 -65.22
C LYS A 710 -43.49 -82.44 -66.45
N LYS A 711 -43.57 -81.13 -66.84
CA LYS A 711 -44.27 -80.69 -68.05
C LYS A 711 -43.48 -81.08 -69.31
N ASN A 712 -42.12 -81.05 -69.29
CA ASN A 712 -41.30 -81.41 -70.42
C ASN A 712 -41.09 -82.92 -70.59
N LYS A 713 -41.66 -83.81 -69.74
CA LYS A 713 -41.71 -85.26 -69.91
C LYS A 713 -43.04 -85.78 -70.42
N ARG A 714 -43.97 -84.86 -70.76
CA ARG A 714 -45.30 -85.20 -71.32
C ARG A 714 -45.57 -84.52 -72.64
N ALA A 715 -44.53 -84.10 -73.38
CA ALA A 715 -44.59 -83.70 -74.75
C ALA A 715 -43.77 -84.65 -75.64
#